data_c72025c9196fe43eb0534586be3c4a64
#
_entry.id   c72025c9196fe43eb0534586be3c4a64
#
_cell.length_a   1.000
_cell.length_b   1.000
_cell.length_c   1.000
_cell.angle_alpha   90.00
_cell.angle_beta   90.00
_cell.angle_gamma   90.00
#
_symmetry.space_group_name_H-M   'P 1'
#
loop_
_entity.id
_entity.type
_entity.pdbx_description
1 polymer ?
#
loop_
_entity_poly.entity_id
_entity_poly.type
_entity_poly.pdbx_seq_one_letter_code
_entity_poly.pdbx_strand_id
1 'polypeptide(L)'
;MYAMNGSFIYNYGADTIETGGAGSHGMVADNSYGENSGSIITHGVGSYGMLSLAGGQVHNLASGDIVTGNTYSHGLVAWGEGTEASLGTNAGTITTHGSEAYGALAIVGGEVHNLVSGTIETGGAYGHGMVARDLGSAPSLATNAGSVTTHGYGAYGMYALDGGIVQNLASGDIVTGNTGAHGMVAKGTGSIGTNSGNVTTHGTGAYGMYALMGGQAFNLETGMIETGGAGSHGMVASDDSYAENAGSVVTHGGSAYGILAQDGSFVLNSADATITTGGEWSHGMAANLGSMAVNDGSILTLNSNSYGMAAVSGSGAVNNGSIVTMGESSFGMLAWMTSYAGNSETGTINTSGDNAIGMYALGGSSADNYGYITTSGAGAHGMMAEDGSTARNWGDITTYGSAAFGMYALNSSFIFNYGAESIETWGDGSHGMIASDDSYADNSGSVITHGDGAHGMVALSGSRSRNLVGGVISTYGTGSHGMLADGEESLVSNRDEVYTYGTASHGMVALNGARAVNLEGGWVQTTSGDSYGMLADGGGSHAVNRGGVYTGGTGSHGMVASGDATADNLGTLNTLGNDAFGMLAQGGALARNMETGSVITFGTGSHGMVADGLDSLVSNRGHVGTNSAGSHGMVALNGARAVNLETGTVQTNNDDSYGMLALGTGSLAVNRGTITTYGNDSHGMVASDDARAINFETGTVLTSGDEAIGIYAFNASSADNYGIIVTWGSSAHGMKAENESTARNWGEITTYGSGAFGMYALNSSFIYNYGNESIETWGDGSHGMVAENSSLGVNTGSITTNGDDAFGMYALVDSGVFSSGEI
;
A
#
# COMPACT_ATOMS: atom_id res chain seq x y z
N MET A 1 53.06 14.02 51.15
CA MET A 1 52.52 14.43 52.47
C MET A 1 51.48 13.41 52.92
N TYR A 2 51.40 13.13 54.23
CA TYR A 2 50.43 12.15 54.78
C TYR A 2 49.81 12.69 56.05
N ALA A 3 48.46 12.74 56.13
CA ALA A 3 47.71 13.08 57.33
C ALA A 3 46.87 11.89 57.80
N MET A 4 46.73 11.66 59.07
CA MET A 4 45.91 10.57 59.63
C MET A 4 45.24 10.98 60.94
N ASN A 5 44.08 10.35 61.31
CA ASN A 5 43.33 10.48 62.51
C ASN A 5 42.90 11.95 62.83
N GLY A 6 42.20 12.63 61.91
CA GLY A 6 41.68 13.98 62.08
C GLY A 6 42.70 15.09 61.86
N SER A 7 43.86 14.82 61.30
CA SER A 7 44.92 15.77 60.99
C SER A 7 44.62 16.58 59.70
N PHE A 8 45.31 17.65 59.43
CA PHE A 8 45.23 18.53 58.27
C PHE A 8 46.54 18.65 57.57
N ILE A 9 46.51 18.60 56.21
CA ILE A 9 47.67 18.88 55.35
C ILE A 9 47.30 19.89 54.28
N TYR A 10 48.23 20.80 54.01
CA TYR A 10 48.04 21.90 53.08
C TYR A 10 49.27 22.05 52.18
N ASN A 11 49.09 22.23 50.88
CA ASN A 11 50.06 22.66 49.92
C ASN A 11 49.59 23.97 49.30
N TYR A 12 50.25 25.10 49.70
CA TYR A 12 49.84 26.42 49.30
C TYR A 12 50.87 27.17 48.47
N GLY A 13 50.41 28.02 47.55
CA GLY A 13 51.17 28.93 46.76
C GLY A 13 51.93 28.26 45.63
N ALA A 14 53.22 28.73 45.46
CA ALA A 14 54.10 28.22 44.37
C ALA A 14 54.88 26.94 44.72
N ASP A 15 54.62 26.32 45.86
CA ASP A 15 55.30 25.13 46.34
C ASP A 15 54.89 23.88 45.53
N THR A 16 55.93 23.08 45.20
CA THR A 16 55.71 21.83 44.42
C THR A 16 55.97 20.61 45.31
N ILE A 17 55.04 19.68 45.32
CA ILE A 17 55.24 18.34 45.86
C ILE A 17 55.63 17.43 44.70
N GLU A 18 56.86 16.95 44.67
CA GLU A 18 57.35 16.06 43.61
C GLU A 18 57.74 14.69 44.22
N THR A 19 57.18 13.57 43.57
CA THR A 19 57.53 12.20 44.03
C THR A 19 57.94 11.34 42.86
N GLY A 20 59.05 10.54 43.05
CA GLY A 20 59.66 9.73 41.97
C GLY A 20 59.54 8.23 42.17
N GLY A 21 59.20 7.71 43.31
CA GLY A 21 59.13 6.28 43.59
C GLY A 21 57.80 5.62 43.24
N ALA A 22 57.80 4.35 42.86
CA ALA A 22 56.57 3.57 42.66
C ALA A 22 55.69 3.57 43.95
N GLY A 23 54.37 3.81 43.84
CA GLY A 23 53.42 3.91 44.98
C GLY A 23 53.68 5.12 45.89
N SER A 24 54.47 6.13 45.42
CA SER A 24 54.74 7.35 46.18
C SER A 24 53.72 8.44 45.85
N HIS A 25 52.66 8.55 46.68
CA HIS A 25 51.58 9.54 46.49
C HIS A 25 52.04 10.95 46.85
N GLY A 26 51.47 11.96 46.20
CA GLY A 26 51.74 13.37 46.52
C GLY A 26 51.17 13.77 47.85
N MET A 27 49.85 13.61 48.05
CA MET A 27 49.12 13.93 49.26
C MET A 27 48.16 12.80 49.66
N VAL A 28 48.17 12.39 50.92
CA VAL A 28 47.25 11.37 51.49
C VAL A 28 46.54 11.88 52.71
N ALA A 29 45.24 11.78 52.75
CA ALA A 29 44.38 12.09 53.89
C ALA A 29 43.62 10.83 54.33
N ASP A 30 44.02 10.20 55.43
CA ASP A 30 43.45 9.02 56.03
C ASP A 30 42.61 9.46 57.27
N ASN A 31 41.29 9.35 57.19
CA ASN A 31 40.36 9.95 58.16
C ASN A 31 40.82 11.37 58.55
N SER A 32 41.15 12.18 57.54
CA SER A 32 41.85 13.44 57.67
C SER A 32 41.47 14.40 56.55
N TYR A 33 42.03 15.62 56.58
CA TYR A 33 41.74 16.66 55.56
C TYR A 33 42.99 17.12 54.83
N GLY A 34 42.90 17.30 53.51
CA GLY A 34 43.99 17.79 52.68
C GLY A 34 43.59 18.79 51.61
N GLU A 35 44.29 19.91 51.45
CA GLU A 35 44.08 20.88 50.37
C GLU A 35 45.37 21.15 49.59
N ASN A 36 45.21 21.27 48.24
CA ASN A 36 46.24 21.67 47.30
C ASN A 36 45.85 22.95 46.55
N SER A 37 46.64 23.99 46.65
CA SER A 37 46.58 25.19 45.81
C SER A 37 47.94 25.46 45.09
N GLY A 38 48.94 24.57 45.27
CA GLY A 38 50.21 24.54 44.58
C GLY A 38 50.25 23.44 43.50
N SER A 39 51.50 22.94 43.20
CA SER A 39 51.68 21.86 42.22
C SER A 39 51.98 20.53 42.93
N ILE A 40 51.39 19.43 42.41
CA ILE A 40 51.73 18.06 42.80
C ILE A 40 52.15 17.31 41.52
N ILE A 41 53.38 16.76 41.51
CA ILE A 41 53.94 16.01 40.38
C ILE A 41 54.32 14.62 40.86
N THR A 42 53.79 13.56 40.22
CA THR A 42 54.17 12.18 40.54
C THR A 42 54.69 11.47 39.31
N HIS A 43 55.87 10.82 39.46
CA HIS A 43 56.57 10.11 38.36
C HIS A 43 56.54 8.57 38.52
N GLY A 44 56.15 8.06 39.68
CA GLY A 44 56.19 6.62 39.98
C GLY A 44 54.98 5.85 39.43
N VAL A 45 55.13 4.59 39.10
CA VAL A 45 54.07 3.67 38.75
C VAL A 45 53.09 3.52 39.96
N GLY A 46 51.78 3.63 39.72
CA GLY A 46 50.77 3.53 40.80
C GLY A 46 50.87 4.64 41.85
N SER A 47 51.40 5.80 41.47
CA SER A 47 51.57 6.97 42.37
C SER A 47 50.44 7.99 42.12
N TYR A 48 49.61 8.18 43.11
CA TYR A 48 48.46 9.09 42.99
C TYR A 48 48.87 10.53 43.35
N GLY A 49 48.23 11.51 42.69
CA GLY A 49 48.41 12.91 43.06
C GLY A 49 47.86 13.17 44.45
N MET A 50 46.57 13.01 44.67
CA MET A 50 45.93 13.09 45.98
C MET A 50 45.09 11.84 46.26
N LEU A 51 45.06 11.37 47.47
CA LEU A 51 44.36 10.17 47.95
C LEU A 51 43.64 10.45 49.24
N SER A 52 42.32 10.22 49.29
CA SER A 52 41.52 10.19 50.51
C SER A 52 41.15 8.75 50.91
N LEU A 53 41.34 8.38 52.16
CA LEU A 53 41.10 7.04 52.70
C LEU A 53 40.19 7.12 53.94
N ALA A 54 39.40 6.06 54.17
CA ALA A 54 38.67 5.83 55.44
C ALA A 54 37.90 7.08 55.98
N GLY A 55 37.09 7.73 55.11
CA GLY A 55 36.37 8.97 55.47
C GLY A 55 37.19 10.27 55.34
N GLY A 56 38.41 10.19 54.80
CA GLY A 56 39.25 11.36 54.53
C GLY A 56 38.73 12.26 53.42
N GLN A 57 39.17 13.49 53.37
CA GLN A 57 38.77 14.49 52.37
C GLN A 57 40.02 15.12 51.73
N VAL A 58 40.05 15.21 50.39
CA VAL A 58 41.12 15.91 49.66
C VAL A 58 40.53 16.89 48.67
N HIS A 59 41.05 18.10 48.61
CA HIS A 59 40.56 19.19 47.77
C HIS A 59 41.65 19.79 46.90
N ASN A 60 41.59 19.64 45.56
CA ASN A 60 42.41 20.41 44.66
C ASN A 60 41.70 21.73 44.35
N LEU A 61 42.24 22.82 44.88
CA LEU A 61 41.63 24.17 44.80
C LEU A 61 41.87 24.77 43.39
N ALA A 62 41.23 25.90 43.08
CA ALA A 62 41.22 26.52 41.76
C ALA A 62 42.61 26.85 41.18
N SER A 63 43.60 27.09 42.03
CA SER A 63 45.00 27.29 41.62
C SER A 63 45.89 26.03 41.72
N GLY A 64 45.33 24.91 42.15
CA GLY A 64 46.00 23.64 42.33
C GLY A 64 46.22 22.92 41.02
N ASP A 65 47.44 22.41 40.83
CA ASP A 65 47.79 21.62 39.64
C ASP A 65 48.32 20.24 40.06
N ILE A 66 47.77 19.18 39.47
CA ILE A 66 48.15 17.79 39.72
C ILE A 66 48.60 17.17 38.37
N VAL A 67 49.84 16.72 38.30
CA VAL A 67 50.40 16.03 37.11
C VAL A 67 50.89 14.65 37.51
N THR A 68 50.40 13.59 36.83
CA THR A 68 50.86 12.22 37.01
C THR A 68 51.42 11.67 35.72
N GLY A 69 52.63 11.09 35.78
CA GLY A 69 53.41 10.74 34.57
C GLY A 69 53.45 9.28 34.18
N ASN A 70 52.96 8.33 34.98
CA ASN A 70 53.21 6.90 34.74
C ASN A 70 51.94 6.03 34.80
N THR A 71 52.03 4.76 34.38
CA THR A 71 50.96 3.77 34.37
C THR A 71 50.33 3.58 35.74
N TYR A 72 48.98 3.46 35.79
CA TYR A 72 48.15 3.34 37.01
C TYR A 72 48.32 4.52 38.00
N SER A 73 48.84 5.64 37.55
CA SER A 73 49.06 6.82 38.39
C SER A 73 47.88 7.80 38.25
N HIS A 74 46.89 7.68 39.11
CA HIS A 74 45.68 8.48 39.04
C HIS A 74 45.89 9.88 39.64
N GLY A 75 45.18 10.87 39.13
CA GLY A 75 45.25 12.25 39.65
C GLY A 75 44.69 12.39 41.06
N LEU A 76 43.41 12.08 41.22
CA LEU A 76 42.63 12.20 42.47
C LEU A 76 41.98 10.85 42.78
N VAL A 77 42.14 10.32 43.98
CA VAL A 77 41.51 9.06 44.40
C VAL A 77 40.71 9.24 45.70
N ALA A 78 39.46 8.82 45.71
CA ALA A 78 38.66 8.69 46.93
C ALA A 78 38.34 7.21 47.17
N TRP A 79 38.91 6.63 48.22
CA TRP A 79 38.76 5.22 48.56
C TRP A 79 38.00 5.13 49.90
N GLY A 80 36.71 4.74 49.85
CA GLY A 80 35.91 4.56 51.05
C GLY A 80 36.18 3.20 51.67
N GLU A 81 36.62 3.21 52.91
CA GLU A 81 36.72 2.04 53.78
C GLU A 81 35.94 2.28 55.06
N GLY A 82 34.88 1.54 55.30
CA GLY A 82 34.09 1.67 56.47
C GLY A 82 32.71 2.36 56.29
N THR A 83 32.19 3.06 57.29
CA THR A 83 30.88 3.67 57.31
C THR A 83 30.80 5.10 56.79
N GLU A 84 31.94 5.75 56.59
CA GLU A 84 32.05 7.12 56.10
C GLU A 84 32.69 7.17 54.70
N ALA A 85 32.03 7.93 53.78
CA ALA A 85 32.50 8.10 52.41
C ALA A 85 33.79 8.97 52.38
N SER A 86 34.82 8.53 51.68
CA SER A 86 35.98 9.36 51.35
C SER A 86 35.61 10.31 50.21
N LEU A 87 36.09 11.58 50.30
CA LEU A 87 35.76 12.64 49.37
C LEU A 87 37.00 13.20 48.69
N GLY A 88 36.92 13.33 47.32
CA GLY A 88 37.90 14.08 46.55
C GLY A 88 37.23 15.15 45.69
N THR A 89 37.69 16.41 45.75
CA THR A 89 37.16 17.47 44.86
C THR A 89 38.27 18.10 44.01
N ASN A 90 37.94 18.44 42.78
CA ASN A 90 38.83 19.19 41.88
C ASN A 90 38.18 20.50 41.43
N ALA A 91 38.76 21.63 41.77
CA ALA A 91 38.47 22.95 41.23
C ALA A 91 39.61 23.51 40.37
N GLY A 92 40.77 22.84 40.39
CA GLY A 92 41.98 23.19 39.64
C GLY A 92 42.19 22.28 38.40
N THR A 93 43.48 22.00 38.08
CA THR A 93 43.83 21.15 36.95
C THR A 93 44.34 19.79 37.39
N ILE A 94 43.93 18.73 36.70
CA ILE A 94 44.46 17.38 36.83
C ILE A 94 44.88 16.92 35.44
N THR A 95 46.19 16.58 35.26
CA THR A 95 46.73 16.04 34.01
C THR A 95 47.39 14.67 34.27
N THR A 96 46.95 13.63 33.52
CA THR A 96 47.54 12.31 33.59
C THR A 96 48.10 11.87 32.24
N HIS A 97 49.33 11.34 32.19
CA HIS A 97 49.97 10.91 30.95
C HIS A 97 50.13 9.39 30.82
N GLY A 98 50.03 8.65 31.89
CA GLY A 98 50.22 7.19 31.94
C GLY A 98 49.09 6.39 31.35
N SER A 99 49.36 5.20 30.79
CA SER A 99 48.31 4.23 30.44
C SER A 99 47.57 3.78 31.70
N GLU A 100 46.27 3.60 31.60
CA GLU A 100 45.36 3.26 32.73
C GLU A 100 45.49 4.21 33.92
N ALA A 101 45.92 5.44 33.68
CA ALA A 101 46.02 6.50 34.65
C ALA A 101 44.78 7.39 34.58
N TYR A 102 43.88 7.27 35.55
CA TYR A 102 42.60 8.01 35.55
C TYR A 102 42.78 9.42 36.15
N GLY A 103 42.03 10.38 35.61
CA GLY A 103 42.04 11.72 36.20
C GLY A 103 41.52 11.72 37.63
N ALA A 104 40.32 11.13 37.85
CA ALA A 104 39.74 10.95 39.18
C ALA A 104 39.12 9.55 39.34
N LEU A 105 39.24 8.95 40.53
CA LEU A 105 38.74 7.59 40.82
C LEU A 105 38.01 7.59 42.19
N ALA A 106 36.74 7.20 42.14
CA ALA A 106 35.92 6.86 43.33
C ALA A 106 35.84 5.34 43.43
N ILE A 107 36.15 4.76 44.59
CA ILE A 107 36.13 3.31 44.76
C ILE A 107 35.65 2.95 46.19
N VAL A 108 34.91 1.82 46.32
CA VAL A 108 34.44 1.30 47.63
C VAL A 108 33.64 2.35 48.42
N GLY A 109 32.61 2.97 47.77
CA GLY A 109 31.78 4.01 48.40
C GLY A 109 32.46 5.39 48.47
N GLY A 110 33.57 5.62 47.79
CA GLY A 110 34.20 6.94 47.65
C GLY A 110 33.46 7.86 46.70
N GLU A 111 33.64 9.17 46.88
CA GLU A 111 33.06 10.22 46.05
C GLU A 111 34.13 11.11 45.43
N VAL A 112 34.07 11.37 44.13
CA VAL A 112 34.94 12.35 43.45
C VAL A 112 34.10 13.35 42.65
N HIS A 113 34.39 14.63 42.81
CA HIS A 113 33.68 15.74 42.20
C HIS A 113 34.62 16.66 41.42
N ASN A 114 34.45 16.74 40.08
CA ASN A 114 35.08 17.80 39.30
C ASN A 114 34.15 19.02 39.31
N LEU A 115 34.59 20.10 39.99
CA LEU A 115 33.77 21.29 40.16
C LEU A 115 33.77 22.17 38.90
N VAL A 116 32.91 23.19 38.85
CA VAL A 116 32.72 24.05 37.67
C VAL A 116 34.03 24.64 37.09
N SER A 117 35.00 24.99 37.92
CA SER A 117 36.29 25.47 37.44
C SER A 117 37.32 24.35 37.22
N GLY A 118 36.99 23.12 37.58
CA GLY A 118 37.89 21.97 37.49
C GLY A 118 38.13 21.48 36.08
N THR A 119 39.36 21.20 35.72
CA THR A 119 39.76 20.60 34.44
C THR A 119 40.46 19.27 34.70
N ILE A 120 40.05 18.23 33.97
CA ILE A 120 40.69 16.92 33.99
C ILE A 120 41.10 16.58 32.54
N GLU A 121 42.41 16.32 32.34
CA GLU A 121 42.95 15.93 31.04
C GLU A 121 43.74 14.61 31.15
N THR A 122 43.42 13.62 30.29
CA THR A 122 44.09 12.33 30.27
C THR A 122 44.69 12.01 28.89
N GLY A 123 45.97 11.66 28.84
CA GLY A 123 46.70 11.40 27.57
C GLY A 123 47.00 9.93 27.28
N GLY A 124 47.00 9.06 28.27
CA GLY A 124 47.36 7.65 28.14
C GLY A 124 46.25 6.74 27.59
N ALA A 125 46.65 5.65 26.91
CA ALA A 125 45.68 4.62 26.50
C ALA A 125 44.95 4.07 27.75
N TYR A 126 43.58 3.91 27.63
CA TYR A 126 42.70 3.50 28.73
C TYR A 126 42.78 4.41 29.98
N GLY A 127 43.34 5.61 29.82
CA GLY A 127 43.37 6.63 30.85
C GLY A 127 42.04 7.37 30.89
N HIS A 128 41.07 6.88 31.65
CA HIS A 128 39.75 7.47 31.73
C HIS A 128 39.78 8.80 32.51
N GLY A 129 38.82 9.71 32.15
CA GLY A 129 38.75 10.99 32.86
C GLY A 129 38.32 10.82 34.29
N MET A 130 37.12 10.30 34.57
CA MET A 130 36.59 10.02 35.91
C MET A 130 36.04 8.60 35.97
N VAL A 131 36.29 7.89 37.07
CA VAL A 131 35.84 6.49 37.23
C VAL A 131 35.11 6.38 38.60
N ALA A 132 33.96 5.71 38.62
CA ALA A 132 33.29 5.25 39.80
C ALA A 132 33.14 3.74 39.78
N ARG A 133 33.78 3.06 40.76
CA ARG A 133 33.73 1.59 40.84
C ARG A 133 33.20 1.16 42.19
N ASP A 134 32.11 0.45 42.24
CA ASP A 134 31.60 -0.11 43.47
C ASP A 134 32.18 -1.52 43.69
N LEU A 135 32.92 -1.67 44.79
CA LEU A 135 33.38 -2.96 45.26
C LEU A 135 32.95 -3.20 46.72
N GLY A 136 31.97 -2.39 47.22
CA GLY A 136 31.54 -2.39 48.60
C GLY A 136 30.04 -2.45 48.82
N SER A 137 29.57 -1.95 49.95
CA SER A 137 28.19 -1.91 50.33
C SER A 137 27.48 -0.59 50.05
N ALA A 138 28.22 0.43 49.61
CA ALA A 138 27.70 1.76 49.23
C ALA A 138 28.21 2.13 47.83
N PRO A 139 27.33 2.68 46.93
CA PRO A 139 27.73 3.02 45.59
C PRO A 139 28.84 4.10 45.57
N SER A 140 29.84 3.91 44.70
CA SER A 140 30.85 4.95 44.45
C SER A 140 30.31 5.97 43.47
N LEU A 141 30.62 7.25 43.66
CA LEU A 141 30.06 8.37 42.88
C LEU A 141 31.17 9.24 42.26
N ALA A 142 31.07 9.52 40.96
CA ALA A 142 31.87 10.52 40.29
C ALA A 142 30.98 11.54 39.56
N THR A 143 31.14 12.85 39.89
CA THR A 143 30.37 13.92 39.27
C THR A 143 31.24 14.92 38.55
N ASN A 144 30.87 15.33 37.35
CA ASN A 144 31.54 16.36 36.56
C ASN A 144 30.62 17.59 36.41
N ALA A 145 31.07 18.74 36.90
CA ALA A 145 30.50 20.05 36.64
C ALA A 145 31.46 20.96 35.83
N GLY A 146 32.71 20.51 35.62
CA GLY A 146 33.77 21.20 34.90
C GLY A 146 34.03 20.55 33.53
N SER A 147 35.31 20.51 33.13
CA SER A 147 35.73 19.90 31.85
C SER A 147 36.51 18.61 32.08
N VAL A 148 36.18 17.60 31.26
CA VAL A 148 36.90 16.32 31.20
C VAL A 148 37.30 16.07 29.76
N THR A 149 38.60 16.00 29.43
CA THR A 149 39.12 15.72 28.11
C THR A 149 39.99 14.48 28.12
N THR A 150 39.73 13.54 27.21
CA THR A 150 40.56 12.35 27.04
C THR A 150 41.12 12.22 25.63
N HIS A 151 42.43 11.93 25.54
CA HIS A 151 43.14 11.80 24.24
C HIS A 151 43.60 10.37 23.97
N GLY A 152 43.56 9.47 24.94
CA GLY A 152 44.05 8.10 24.82
C GLY A 152 43.14 7.17 24.01
N TYR A 153 43.70 6.14 23.38
CA TYR A 153 42.96 5.05 22.80
C TYR A 153 42.10 4.34 23.88
N GLY A 154 40.80 4.16 23.64
CA GLY A 154 39.90 3.51 24.61
C GLY A 154 39.76 4.26 25.95
N ALA A 155 40.11 5.55 26.00
CA ALA A 155 40.04 6.37 27.20
C ALA A 155 38.67 7.05 27.30
N TYR A 156 37.82 6.57 28.19
CA TYR A 156 36.44 7.10 28.38
C TYR A 156 36.48 8.42 29.18
N GLY A 157 35.52 9.30 28.87
CA GLY A 157 35.32 10.52 29.64
C GLY A 157 34.95 10.19 31.08
N MET A 158 33.85 9.48 31.30
CA MET A 158 33.40 8.97 32.59
C MET A 158 33.07 7.47 32.53
N TYR A 159 33.40 6.72 33.57
CA TYR A 159 33.21 5.28 33.64
C TYR A 159 32.61 4.79 34.95
N ALA A 160 31.38 4.30 34.93
CA ALA A 160 30.72 3.59 36.02
C ALA A 160 30.95 2.08 35.84
N LEU A 161 31.42 1.40 36.87
CA LEU A 161 31.76 -0.02 36.84
C LEU A 161 31.28 -0.71 38.13
N ASP A 162 30.77 -1.95 38.00
CA ASP A 162 30.40 -2.83 39.09
C ASP A 162 29.43 -2.17 40.12
N GLY A 163 28.42 -1.41 39.65
CA GLY A 163 27.47 -0.70 40.49
C GLY A 163 27.83 0.78 40.81
N GLY A 164 28.90 1.31 40.23
CA GLY A 164 29.28 2.71 40.37
C GLY A 164 28.34 3.67 39.64
N ILE A 165 28.32 4.94 40.05
CA ILE A 165 27.48 5.98 39.47
C ILE A 165 28.38 7.12 38.94
N VAL A 166 28.17 7.50 37.69
CA VAL A 166 28.80 8.68 37.07
C VAL A 166 27.77 9.67 36.60
N GLN A 167 27.98 10.96 36.87
CA GLN A 167 27.05 12.03 36.53
C GLN A 167 27.78 13.20 35.88
N ASN A 168 27.44 13.50 34.62
CA ASN A 168 27.83 14.77 34.01
C ASN A 168 26.71 15.79 34.26
N LEU A 169 27.01 16.80 35.05
CA LEU A 169 26.03 17.82 35.45
C LEU A 169 25.82 18.86 34.35
N ALA A 170 24.81 19.72 34.48
CA ALA A 170 24.40 20.68 33.43
C ALA A 170 25.53 21.63 32.94
N SER A 171 26.52 21.93 33.79
CA SER A 171 27.70 22.72 33.41
C SER A 171 28.89 21.85 32.96
N GLY A 172 28.78 20.54 33.04
CA GLY A 172 29.83 19.60 32.73
C GLY A 172 30.03 19.41 31.24
N ASP A 173 31.31 19.41 30.84
CA ASP A 173 31.71 19.17 29.42
C ASP A 173 32.67 17.98 29.37
N ILE A 174 32.34 17.01 28.51
CA ILE A 174 33.14 15.81 28.28
C ILE A 174 33.56 15.78 26.81
N VAL A 175 34.85 15.71 26.52
CA VAL A 175 35.40 15.62 25.18
C VAL A 175 36.31 14.40 25.07
N THR A 176 36.05 13.49 24.12
CA THR A 176 36.93 12.35 23.83
C THR A 176 37.44 12.37 22.39
N GLY A 177 38.75 12.18 22.17
CA GLY A 177 39.37 12.44 20.89
C GLY A 177 39.83 11.23 20.09
N ASN A 178 39.78 10.00 20.61
CA ASN A 178 40.45 8.85 19.96
C ASN A 178 39.49 7.67 19.71
N THR A 179 39.97 6.71 18.91
CA THR A 179 39.21 5.48 18.57
C THR A 179 38.79 4.72 19.84
N GLY A 180 37.51 4.32 19.90
CA GLY A 180 36.90 3.60 21.02
C GLY A 180 36.91 4.37 22.35
N ALA A 181 37.19 5.67 22.31
CA ALA A 181 37.09 6.54 23.48
C ALA A 181 35.70 7.07 23.68
N HIS A 182 34.87 6.33 24.39
CA HIS A 182 33.46 6.70 24.64
C HIS A 182 33.36 7.89 25.61
N GLY A 183 32.28 8.68 25.47
CA GLY A 183 32.03 9.80 26.38
C GLY A 183 31.74 9.31 27.78
N MET A 184 30.67 8.56 27.99
CA MET A 184 30.30 7.97 29.27
C MET A 184 30.01 6.47 29.11
N VAL A 185 30.44 5.66 30.08
CA VAL A 185 30.20 4.20 30.06
C VAL A 185 29.65 3.76 31.42
N ALA A 186 28.57 2.95 31.40
CA ALA A 186 27.99 2.25 32.54
C ALA A 186 28.06 0.75 32.29
N LYS A 187 28.89 0.03 33.03
CA LYS A 187 29.13 -1.39 32.86
C LYS A 187 28.84 -2.21 34.09
N GLY A 188 28.01 -3.24 33.92
CA GLY A 188 27.62 -4.14 34.98
C GLY A 188 26.31 -3.70 35.67
N THR A 189 25.62 -4.68 36.25
CA THR A 189 24.35 -4.46 36.96
C THR A 189 24.51 -3.41 38.05
N GLY A 190 23.59 -2.44 38.10
CA GLY A 190 23.61 -1.33 39.06
C GLY A 190 24.51 -0.15 38.70
N SER A 191 25.35 -0.27 37.63
CA SER A 191 26.12 0.87 37.13
C SER A 191 25.23 1.85 36.39
N ILE A 192 25.37 3.14 36.69
CA ILE A 192 24.54 4.22 36.14
C ILE A 192 25.42 5.34 35.58
N GLY A 193 25.13 5.77 34.37
CA GLY A 193 25.68 6.98 33.74
C GLY A 193 24.57 7.98 33.46
N THR A 194 24.62 9.20 34.00
CA THR A 194 23.66 10.26 33.69
C THR A 194 24.34 11.49 33.12
N ASN A 195 23.80 12.01 32.01
CA ASN A 195 24.26 13.22 31.37
C ASN A 195 23.20 14.33 31.41
N SER A 196 23.51 15.47 31.99
CA SER A 196 22.76 16.72 31.90
C SER A 196 23.52 17.82 31.17
N GLY A 197 24.84 17.61 30.89
CA GLY A 197 25.74 18.55 30.25
C GLY A 197 26.05 18.14 28.80
N ASN A 198 27.26 18.43 28.33
CA ASN A 198 27.69 18.09 26.97
C ASN A 198 28.60 16.87 27.00
N VAL A 199 28.41 16.00 25.99
CA VAL A 199 29.31 14.88 25.69
C VAL A 199 29.64 14.93 24.21
N THR A 200 30.91 15.16 23.87
CA THR A 200 31.39 15.21 22.48
C THR A 200 32.44 14.13 22.23
N THR A 201 32.25 13.31 21.20
CA THR A 201 33.22 12.29 20.80
C THR A 201 33.65 12.47 19.34
N HIS A 202 34.95 12.42 19.08
CA HIS A 202 35.51 12.59 17.74
C HIS A 202 36.12 11.30 17.15
N GLY A 203 36.40 10.30 17.98
CA GLY A 203 37.05 9.06 17.56
C GLY A 203 36.15 8.11 16.77
N THR A 204 36.69 7.28 15.92
CA THR A 204 35.96 6.19 15.24
C THR A 204 35.51 5.15 16.26
N GLY A 205 34.22 4.71 16.19
CA GLY A 205 33.66 3.78 17.16
C GLY A 205 33.61 4.31 18.59
N ALA A 206 33.65 5.65 18.78
CA ALA A 206 33.57 6.31 20.07
C ALA A 206 32.12 6.75 20.35
N TYR A 207 31.40 6.00 21.17
CA TYR A 207 30.00 6.30 21.51
C TYR A 207 29.89 7.46 22.48
N GLY A 208 28.80 8.22 22.38
CA GLY A 208 28.49 9.27 23.35
C GLY A 208 28.26 8.68 24.73
N MET A 209 27.27 7.79 24.88
CA MET A 209 27.01 7.02 26.10
C MET A 209 26.89 5.53 25.80
N TYR A 210 27.42 4.68 26.68
CA TYR A 210 27.39 3.23 26.51
C TYR A 210 26.99 2.49 27.78
N ALA A 211 25.85 1.81 27.76
CA ALA A 211 25.39 0.90 28.81
C ALA A 211 25.65 -0.54 28.35
N LEU A 212 26.30 -1.37 29.18
CA LEU A 212 26.57 -2.76 28.85
C LEU A 212 26.53 -3.67 30.08
N MET A 213 26.23 -4.98 29.86
CA MET A 213 26.18 -6.01 30.91
C MET A 213 25.21 -5.63 32.05
N GLY A 214 23.99 -5.16 31.73
CA GLY A 214 22.99 -4.73 32.69
C GLY A 214 23.20 -3.32 33.25
N GLY A 215 24.07 -2.51 32.62
CA GLY A 215 24.25 -1.08 32.95
C GLY A 215 23.10 -0.19 32.44
N GLN A 216 23.05 1.04 32.96
CA GLN A 216 22.03 2.02 32.59
C GLN A 216 22.66 3.36 32.19
N ALA A 217 22.18 3.95 31.06
CA ALA A 217 22.63 5.24 30.55
C ALA A 217 21.44 6.18 30.33
N PHE A 218 21.50 7.37 30.94
CA PHE A 218 20.44 8.38 30.87
C PHE A 218 20.99 9.69 30.32
N ASN A 219 20.56 10.12 29.16
CA ASN A 219 20.75 11.50 28.68
C ASN A 219 19.50 12.31 29.08
N LEU A 220 19.67 13.19 30.09
CA LEU A 220 18.55 13.94 30.70
C LEU A 220 18.15 15.14 29.80
N GLU A 221 17.04 15.81 30.09
CA GLU A 221 16.44 16.90 29.31
C GLU A 221 17.40 17.98 28.79
N THR A 222 18.40 18.36 29.63
CA THR A 222 19.41 19.37 29.25
C THR A 222 20.66 18.75 28.60
N GLY A 223 20.75 17.43 28.58
CA GLY A 223 21.91 16.70 28.11
C GLY A 223 22.04 16.75 26.59
N MET A 224 23.24 17.04 26.08
CA MET A 224 23.59 17.01 24.69
C MET A 224 24.69 16.00 24.43
N ILE A 225 24.46 15.15 23.42
CA ILE A 225 25.43 14.16 22.94
C ILE A 225 25.72 14.46 21.49
N GLU A 226 27.02 14.65 21.14
CA GLU A 226 27.46 14.86 19.76
C GLU A 226 28.59 13.88 19.42
N THR A 227 28.45 13.11 18.31
CA THR A 227 29.47 12.17 17.85
C THR A 227 29.87 12.44 16.41
N GLY A 228 31.19 12.52 16.14
CA GLY A 228 31.74 12.87 14.84
C GLY A 228 32.38 11.71 14.05
N GLY A 229 32.78 10.63 14.69
CA GLY A 229 33.48 9.52 14.06
C GLY A 229 32.59 8.53 13.31
N ALA A 230 33.16 7.81 12.33
CA ALA A 230 32.44 6.70 11.70
C ALA A 230 32.14 5.58 12.70
N GLY A 231 30.94 5.02 12.65
CA GLY A 231 30.47 4.00 13.60
C GLY A 231 30.37 4.49 15.05
N SER A 232 30.34 5.82 15.26
CA SER A 232 30.26 6.42 16.60
C SER A 232 28.82 6.75 16.92
N HIS A 233 28.12 5.81 17.56
CA HIS A 233 26.72 5.97 17.92
C HIS A 233 26.54 7.00 19.04
N GLY A 234 25.40 7.67 19.07
CA GLY A 234 25.06 8.60 20.15
C GLY A 234 24.96 7.87 21.50
N MET A 235 24.04 6.92 21.60
CA MET A 235 23.86 6.07 22.79
C MET A 235 23.82 4.60 22.39
N VAL A 236 24.36 3.71 23.18
CA VAL A 236 24.30 2.24 22.97
C VAL A 236 23.88 1.55 24.26
N ALA A 237 22.97 0.60 24.16
CA ALA A 237 22.66 -0.39 25.20
C ALA A 237 22.94 -1.78 24.65
N SER A 238 23.74 -2.60 25.33
CA SER A 238 24.03 -3.99 24.96
C SER A 238 24.04 -4.94 26.16
N ASP A 239 23.80 -6.23 25.91
CA ASP A 239 23.81 -7.26 26.95
C ASP A 239 22.83 -6.95 28.09
N ASP A 240 21.52 -7.00 27.80
CA ASP A 240 20.42 -6.75 28.76
C ASP A 240 20.46 -5.39 29.46
N SER A 241 20.94 -4.36 28.75
CA SER A 241 21.12 -3.00 29.28
C SER A 241 19.99 -2.05 28.88
N TYR A 242 20.00 -0.87 29.49
CA TYR A 242 19.02 0.17 29.27
C TYR A 242 19.66 1.50 28.89
N ALA A 243 19.13 2.19 27.87
CA ALA A 243 19.52 3.57 27.57
C ALA A 243 18.29 4.43 27.26
N GLU A 244 18.25 5.63 27.82
CA GLU A 244 17.16 6.60 27.63
C GLU A 244 17.72 7.97 27.26
N ASN A 245 17.19 8.53 26.18
CA ASN A 245 17.41 9.90 25.79
C ASN A 245 16.18 10.75 26.12
N ALA A 246 16.31 11.71 26.99
CA ALA A 246 15.35 12.78 27.24
C ALA A 246 15.87 14.15 26.74
N GLY A 247 17.12 14.21 26.23
CA GLY A 247 17.77 15.43 25.72
C GLY A 247 17.98 15.38 24.19
N SER A 248 19.17 15.77 23.75
CA SER A 248 19.53 15.81 22.34
C SER A 248 20.67 14.85 22.01
N VAL A 249 20.53 14.11 20.91
CA VAL A 249 21.58 13.25 20.33
C VAL A 249 21.81 13.64 18.87
N VAL A 250 23.05 13.95 18.51
CA VAL A 250 23.47 14.32 17.17
C VAL A 250 24.65 13.44 16.74
N THR A 251 24.53 12.77 15.58
CA THR A 251 25.62 11.97 15.01
C THR A 251 25.94 12.45 13.58
N HIS A 252 27.25 12.57 13.27
CA HIS A 252 27.74 13.05 11.96
C HIS A 252 28.44 11.97 11.14
N GLY A 253 28.94 10.93 11.79
CA GLY A 253 29.72 9.87 11.15
C GLY A 253 28.86 8.94 10.28
N GLY A 254 29.43 8.36 9.23
CA GLY A 254 28.79 7.27 8.48
C GLY A 254 28.61 6.03 9.36
N SER A 255 27.49 5.31 9.19
CA SER A 255 27.10 4.17 10.03
C SER A 255 27.05 4.48 11.53
N ALA A 256 26.77 5.72 11.89
CA ALA A 256 26.68 6.21 13.27
C ALA A 256 25.22 6.42 13.66
N TYR A 257 24.65 5.47 14.38
CA TYR A 257 23.24 5.53 14.79
C TYR A 257 23.03 6.53 15.94
N GLY A 258 21.86 7.14 15.98
CA GLY A 258 21.48 7.98 17.12
C GLY A 258 21.47 7.14 18.40
N ILE A 259 20.63 6.09 18.47
CA ILE A 259 20.56 5.15 19.59
C ILE A 259 20.52 3.72 19.09
N LEU A 260 21.27 2.81 19.71
CA LEU A 260 21.34 1.39 19.37
C LEU A 260 21.07 0.50 20.58
N ALA A 261 20.14 -0.44 20.44
CA ALA A 261 19.90 -1.54 21.37
C ALA A 261 20.40 -2.86 20.77
N GLN A 262 21.17 -3.65 21.50
CA GLN A 262 21.67 -4.95 21.09
C GLN A 262 21.53 -6.00 22.19
N ASP A 263 21.42 -7.26 21.80
CA ASP A 263 21.51 -8.41 22.71
C ASP A 263 20.53 -8.28 23.91
N GLY A 264 19.22 -8.27 23.62
CA GLY A 264 18.16 -8.23 24.61
C GLY A 264 17.94 -6.87 25.32
N SER A 265 18.57 -5.82 24.85
CA SER A 265 18.53 -4.49 25.48
C SER A 265 17.31 -3.67 25.09
N PHE A 266 17.05 -2.62 25.87
CA PHE A 266 15.96 -1.70 25.65
C PHE A 266 16.47 -0.25 25.53
N VAL A 267 15.98 0.48 24.52
CA VAL A 267 16.27 1.90 24.36
C VAL A 267 15.02 2.73 24.16
N LEU A 268 15.01 3.93 24.77
CA LEU A 268 13.89 4.88 24.72
C LEU A 268 14.41 6.25 24.29
N ASN A 269 13.74 6.85 23.31
CA ASN A 269 13.81 8.29 23.04
C ASN A 269 12.54 8.92 23.60
N SER A 270 12.64 9.61 24.73
CA SER A 270 11.51 10.14 25.50
C SER A 270 10.78 11.29 24.77
N ALA A 271 9.60 11.64 25.23
CA ALA A 271 8.86 12.79 24.71
C ALA A 271 9.71 14.07 24.76
N ASP A 272 9.59 14.93 23.75
CA ASP A 272 10.39 16.16 23.55
C ASP A 272 11.90 15.93 23.26
N ALA A 273 12.41 14.72 23.39
CA ALA A 273 13.79 14.40 23.05
C ALA A 273 14.02 14.35 21.54
N THR A 274 15.24 14.67 21.13
CA THR A 274 15.61 14.74 19.70
C THR A 274 16.78 13.84 19.35
N ILE A 275 16.69 13.21 18.18
CA ILE A 275 17.78 12.46 17.56
C ILE A 275 17.97 13.01 16.15
N THR A 276 19.19 13.42 15.79
CA THR A 276 19.54 13.84 14.44
C THR A 276 20.75 13.04 13.94
N THR A 277 20.62 12.39 12.78
CA THR A 277 21.75 11.68 12.15
C THR A 277 22.09 12.29 10.80
N GLY A 278 23.38 12.62 10.60
CA GLY A 278 23.89 13.31 9.42
C GLY A 278 24.77 12.44 8.49
N GLY A 279 25.10 11.21 8.85
CA GLY A 279 25.90 10.31 8.03
C GLY A 279 25.08 9.40 7.12
N GLU A 280 25.71 8.86 6.06
CA GLU A 280 25.12 7.75 5.28
C GLU A 280 25.06 6.47 6.13
N TRP A 281 24.02 5.65 5.94
CA TRP A 281 23.77 4.42 6.72
C TRP A 281 23.64 4.67 8.23
N SER A 282 23.24 5.87 8.60
CA SER A 282 23.15 6.31 10.00
C SER A 282 21.69 6.41 10.43
N HIS A 283 21.20 5.34 11.07
CA HIS A 283 19.81 5.27 11.51
C HIS A 283 19.55 6.12 12.75
N GLY A 284 18.32 6.61 12.91
CA GLY A 284 17.94 7.33 14.13
C GLY A 284 18.00 6.41 15.34
N MET A 285 17.22 5.32 15.34
CA MET A 285 17.27 4.27 16.35
C MET A 285 17.35 2.90 15.72
N ALA A 286 18.05 1.96 16.36
CA ALA A 286 18.10 0.58 15.91
C ALA A 286 17.97 -0.40 17.09
N ALA A 287 17.24 -1.50 16.89
CA ALA A 287 17.14 -2.63 17.78
C ALA A 287 17.59 -3.90 17.05
N ASN A 288 18.48 -4.67 17.66
CA ASN A 288 19.06 -5.89 17.07
C ASN A 288 19.12 -7.01 18.10
N LEU A 289 19.05 -8.28 17.63
CA LEU A 289 19.20 -9.48 18.46
C LEU A 289 18.25 -9.50 19.69
N GLY A 290 16.93 -9.49 19.41
CA GLY A 290 15.89 -9.60 20.43
C GLY A 290 15.69 -8.34 21.28
N SER A 291 16.19 -7.21 20.83
CA SER A 291 16.11 -5.92 21.54
C SER A 291 14.85 -5.12 21.20
N MET A 292 14.62 -4.04 21.92
CA MET A 292 13.48 -3.14 21.72
C MET A 292 13.91 -1.68 21.66
N ALA A 293 13.41 -0.93 20.67
CA ALA A 293 13.57 0.52 20.56
C ALA A 293 12.21 1.21 20.55
N VAL A 294 12.03 2.23 21.38
CA VAL A 294 10.79 3.03 21.45
C VAL A 294 11.12 4.49 21.24
N ASN A 295 10.41 5.14 20.32
CA ASN A 295 10.49 6.57 20.09
C ASN A 295 9.20 7.28 20.49
N ASP A 296 9.25 8.08 21.54
CA ASP A 296 8.18 9.00 21.96
C ASP A 296 8.48 10.45 21.53
N GLY A 297 9.75 10.74 21.16
CA GLY A 297 10.25 12.05 20.74
C GLY A 297 10.35 12.24 19.22
N SER A 298 11.39 12.92 18.78
CA SER A 298 11.61 13.23 17.36
C SER A 298 12.91 12.63 16.83
N ILE A 299 12.83 12.04 15.65
CA ILE A 299 13.95 11.48 14.90
C ILE A 299 14.05 12.18 13.54
N LEU A 300 15.24 12.67 13.19
CA LEU A 300 15.57 13.25 11.90
C LEU A 300 16.79 12.56 11.30
N THR A 301 16.64 11.95 10.11
CA THR A 301 17.77 11.41 9.34
C THR A 301 17.93 12.20 8.03
N LEU A 302 19.17 12.64 7.74
CA LEU A 302 19.42 13.61 6.66
C LEU A 302 19.96 12.97 5.37
N ASN A 303 20.65 11.84 5.46
CA ASN A 303 21.37 11.24 4.32
C ASN A 303 20.76 9.92 3.84
N SER A 304 21.23 9.48 2.66
CA SER A 304 20.75 8.27 1.98
C SER A 304 21.01 6.99 2.80
N ASN A 305 20.13 5.99 2.59
CA ASN A 305 20.16 4.70 3.27
C ASN A 305 20.12 4.79 4.80
N SER A 306 19.52 5.87 5.32
CA SER A 306 19.47 6.16 6.75
C SER A 306 18.05 6.10 7.26
N TYR A 307 17.72 5.04 7.99
CA TYR A 307 16.36 4.78 8.46
C TYR A 307 16.03 5.56 9.73
N GLY A 308 14.79 5.97 9.91
CA GLY A 308 14.32 6.54 11.16
C GLY A 308 14.48 5.54 12.30
N MET A 309 13.85 4.36 12.17
CA MET A 309 14.00 3.25 13.12
C MET A 309 14.22 1.93 12.39
N ALA A 310 15.03 1.03 12.94
CA ALA A 310 15.26 -0.30 12.42
C ALA A 310 15.13 -1.38 13.52
N ALA A 311 14.37 -2.44 13.26
CA ALA A 311 14.29 -3.63 14.08
C ALA A 311 14.81 -4.82 13.27
N VAL A 312 15.81 -5.53 13.77
CA VAL A 312 16.50 -6.61 13.05
C VAL A 312 16.66 -7.84 13.96
N SER A 313 16.60 -9.04 13.37
CA SER A 313 16.86 -10.29 14.08
C SER A 313 15.98 -10.53 15.32
N GLY A 314 14.67 -10.57 15.12
CA GLY A 314 13.69 -10.85 16.17
C GLY A 314 13.46 -9.70 17.14
N SER A 315 13.77 -8.46 16.73
CA SER A 315 13.66 -7.26 17.54
C SER A 315 12.37 -6.48 17.29
N GLY A 316 12.12 -5.48 18.12
CA GLY A 316 10.98 -4.57 18.01
C GLY A 316 11.38 -3.10 17.88
N ALA A 317 10.64 -2.35 17.07
CA ALA A 317 10.71 -0.89 17.00
C ALA A 317 9.30 -0.30 17.07
N VAL A 318 9.07 0.64 17.98
CA VAL A 318 7.77 1.31 18.14
C VAL A 318 7.95 2.82 18.07
N ASN A 319 7.20 3.47 17.22
CA ASN A 319 7.15 4.92 17.09
C ASN A 319 5.82 5.47 17.62
N ASN A 320 5.90 6.27 18.67
CA ASN A 320 4.79 7.06 19.22
C ASN A 320 4.94 8.55 18.91
N GLY A 321 6.15 8.96 18.50
CA GLY A 321 6.52 10.34 18.22
C GLY A 321 6.62 10.65 16.72
N SER A 322 7.65 11.41 16.33
CA SER A 322 7.85 11.84 14.95
C SER A 322 9.12 11.26 14.33
N ILE A 323 9.00 10.75 13.12
CA ILE A 323 10.14 10.33 12.29
C ILE A 323 10.13 11.13 10.99
N VAL A 324 11.26 11.74 10.66
CA VAL A 324 11.49 12.43 9.37
C VAL A 324 12.75 11.87 8.73
N THR A 325 12.64 11.36 7.49
CA THR A 325 13.79 10.90 6.69
C THR A 325 13.85 11.69 5.38
N MET A 326 15.04 12.22 5.04
CA MET A 326 15.22 13.07 3.86
C MET A 326 16.04 12.41 2.74
N GLY A 327 16.78 11.36 3.03
CA GLY A 327 17.69 10.73 2.08
C GLY A 327 17.02 9.79 1.10
N GLU A 328 17.61 9.61 -0.08
CA GLU A 328 17.24 8.57 -1.04
C GLU A 328 17.34 7.17 -0.40
N SER A 329 16.38 6.29 -0.69
CA SER A 329 16.30 4.92 -0.13
C SER A 329 16.33 4.88 1.41
N SER A 330 15.84 5.92 2.05
CA SER A 330 15.80 6.05 3.51
C SER A 330 14.41 5.77 4.05
N PHE A 331 14.26 4.67 4.77
CA PHE A 331 12.94 4.24 5.28
C PHE A 331 12.60 4.93 6.60
N GLY A 332 11.31 5.21 6.81
CA GLY A 332 10.82 5.66 8.11
C GLY A 332 11.07 4.60 9.18
N MET A 333 10.53 3.39 8.97
CA MET A 333 10.77 2.23 9.84
C MET A 333 11.07 0.97 9.02
N LEU A 334 12.00 0.15 9.48
CA LEU A 334 12.35 -1.16 8.91
C LEU A 334 12.15 -2.26 9.96
N ALA A 335 11.44 -3.32 9.61
CA ALA A 335 11.44 -4.60 10.31
C ALA A 335 12.07 -5.67 9.41
N TRP A 336 13.15 -6.32 9.85
CA TRP A 336 13.88 -7.32 9.08
C TRP A 336 14.22 -8.56 9.89
N MET A 337 14.19 -9.74 9.25
CA MET A 337 14.49 -11.02 9.91
C MET A 337 13.59 -11.30 11.12
N THR A 338 12.30 -11.58 10.86
CA THR A 338 11.30 -11.93 11.88
C THR A 338 11.09 -10.88 12.96
N SER A 339 11.26 -9.60 12.61
CA SER A 339 11.16 -8.45 13.50
C SER A 339 9.81 -7.74 13.39
N TYR A 340 9.58 -6.77 14.26
CA TYR A 340 8.36 -6.00 14.34
C TYR A 340 8.64 -4.49 14.28
N ALA A 341 7.86 -3.77 13.45
CA ALA A 341 7.82 -2.31 13.44
C ALA A 341 6.36 -1.84 13.65
N GLY A 342 6.14 -0.99 14.63
CA GLY A 342 4.82 -0.42 14.94
C GLY A 342 4.85 1.10 14.96
N ASN A 343 3.94 1.75 14.21
CA ASN A 343 3.66 3.19 14.29
C ASN A 343 2.32 3.36 15.00
N SER A 344 2.33 3.95 16.20
CA SER A 344 1.11 4.10 17.03
C SER A 344 0.18 5.19 16.50
N GLU A 345 -1.01 5.35 17.09
CA GLU A 345 -2.02 6.36 16.73
C GLU A 345 -1.48 7.80 16.73
N THR A 346 -0.52 8.10 17.61
CA THR A 346 0.13 9.42 17.68
C THR A 346 1.38 9.52 16.82
N GLY A 347 1.87 8.39 16.33
CA GLY A 347 3.10 8.30 15.57
C GLY A 347 2.99 8.91 14.17
N THR A 348 3.98 9.70 13.78
CA THR A 348 4.08 10.28 12.44
C THR A 348 5.37 9.85 11.74
N ILE A 349 5.26 9.47 10.48
CA ILE A 349 6.39 9.11 9.63
C ILE A 349 6.33 9.94 8.35
N ASN A 350 7.37 10.74 8.09
CA ASN A 350 7.50 11.55 6.88
C ASN A 350 8.79 11.20 6.15
N THR A 351 8.68 10.71 4.91
CA THR A 351 9.83 10.43 4.06
C THR A 351 9.80 11.30 2.80
N SER A 352 10.93 11.91 2.44
CA SER A 352 11.00 12.82 1.27
C SER A 352 12.01 12.39 0.20
N GLY A 353 12.83 11.36 0.44
CA GLY A 353 13.78 10.85 -0.54
C GLY A 353 13.13 9.96 -1.60
N ASP A 354 13.73 9.89 -2.79
CA ASP A 354 13.32 8.94 -3.82
C ASP A 354 13.54 7.49 -3.34
N ASN A 355 12.63 6.59 -3.73
CA ASN A 355 12.61 5.19 -3.30
C ASN A 355 12.60 4.99 -1.76
N ALA A 356 12.20 6.00 -1.02
CA ALA A 356 12.03 5.90 0.43
C ALA A 356 10.69 5.24 0.78
N ILE A 357 10.67 4.40 1.79
CA ILE A 357 9.48 3.69 2.25
C ILE A 357 9.09 4.17 3.64
N GLY A 358 7.80 4.47 3.86
CA GLY A 358 7.32 4.84 5.19
C GLY A 358 7.58 3.72 6.21
N MET A 359 7.04 2.52 5.98
CA MET A 359 7.32 1.32 6.79
C MET A 359 7.59 0.12 5.91
N TYR A 360 8.66 -0.63 6.20
CA TYR A 360 9.07 -1.79 5.42
C TYR A 360 9.24 -3.03 6.29
N ALA A 361 8.50 -4.10 5.95
CA ALA A 361 8.64 -5.42 6.54
C ALA A 361 9.30 -6.38 5.55
N LEU A 362 10.40 -7.03 5.93
CA LEU A 362 11.20 -7.91 5.09
C LEU A 362 11.59 -9.20 5.82
N GLY A 363 11.56 -10.34 5.10
CA GLY A 363 12.05 -11.62 5.63
C GLY A 363 11.23 -12.16 6.79
N GLY A 364 9.93 -12.36 6.60
CA GLY A 364 9.00 -12.90 7.59
C GLY A 364 8.67 -11.95 8.74
N SER A 365 8.84 -10.65 8.53
CA SER A 365 8.61 -9.61 9.52
C SER A 365 7.21 -9.01 9.46
N SER A 366 6.85 -8.15 10.43
CA SER A 366 5.59 -7.40 10.38
C SER A 366 5.77 -5.92 10.63
N ALA A 367 4.96 -5.11 9.91
CA ALA A 367 4.86 -3.67 10.07
C ALA A 367 3.39 -3.28 10.26
N ASP A 368 3.07 -2.59 11.35
CA ASP A 368 1.73 -2.17 11.72
C ASP A 368 1.66 -0.64 11.85
N ASN A 369 0.80 0.00 11.05
CA ASN A 369 0.57 1.45 11.13
C ASN A 369 -0.80 1.75 11.72
N TYR A 370 -0.83 2.50 12.82
CA TYR A 370 -2.03 3.06 13.43
C TYR A 370 -2.06 4.59 13.33
N GLY A 371 -0.93 5.22 12.96
CA GLY A 371 -0.75 6.67 12.87
C GLY A 371 -0.70 7.17 11.43
N TYR A 372 0.18 8.12 11.18
CA TYR A 372 0.26 8.82 9.89
C TYR A 372 1.56 8.51 9.17
N ILE A 373 1.46 8.15 7.88
CA ILE A 373 2.61 7.98 6.99
C ILE A 373 2.45 8.93 5.80
N THR A 374 3.46 9.73 5.53
CA THR A 374 3.52 10.61 4.36
C THR A 374 4.82 10.36 3.59
N THR A 375 4.73 10.10 2.30
CA THR A 375 5.90 9.96 1.43
C THR A 375 5.82 10.91 0.23
N SER A 376 6.93 11.55 -0.15
CA SER A 376 6.93 12.55 -1.23
C SER A 376 7.94 12.32 -2.36
N GLY A 377 8.89 11.39 -2.23
CA GLY A 377 9.85 11.05 -3.28
C GLY A 377 9.25 10.20 -4.41
N ALA A 378 9.87 10.21 -5.58
CA ALA A 378 9.51 9.31 -6.67
C ALA A 378 9.79 7.84 -6.25
N GLY A 379 8.86 6.93 -6.53
CA GLY A 379 8.97 5.54 -6.07
C GLY A 379 8.94 5.35 -4.54
N ALA A 380 8.53 6.38 -3.79
CA ALA A 380 8.51 6.32 -2.32
C ALA A 380 7.17 5.77 -1.82
N HIS A 381 7.15 4.49 -1.46
CA HIS A 381 5.94 3.80 -1.03
C HIS A 381 5.56 4.11 0.43
N GLY A 382 4.25 4.08 0.74
CA GLY A 382 3.76 4.22 2.11
C GLY A 382 4.19 3.04 2.98
N MET A 383 3.74 1.83 2.66
CA MET A 383 4.15 0.59 3.33
C MET A 383 4.54 -0.49 2.33
N MET A 384 5.51 -1.32 2.68
CA MET A 384 5.94 -2.46 1.86
C MET A 384 6.11 -3.72 2.70
N ALA A 385 5.70 -4.85 2.14
CA ALA A 385 5.93 -6.18 2.70
C ALA A 385 6.59 -7.07 1.64
N GLU A 386 7.70 -7.72 1.98
CA GLU A 386 8.46 -8.57 1.07
C GLU A 386 8.97 -9.84 1.76
N ASP A 387 9.15 -10.92 0.97
CA ASP A 387 9.66 -12.22 1.43
C ASP A 387 8.88 -12.81 2.60
N GLY A 388 7.57 -13.07 2.36
CA GLY A 388 6.69 -13.69 3.34
C GLY A 388 6.32 -12.80 4.53
N SER A 389 6.46 -11.49 4.40
CA SER A 389 6.18 -10.52 5.44
C SER A 389 4.74 -10.00 5.41
N THR A 390 4.37 -9.24 6.43
CA THR A 390 3.02 -8.68 6.56
C THR A 390 3.09 -7.20 6.88
N ALA A 391 2.32 -6.37 6.15
CA ALA A 391 2.10 -4.96 6.50
C ALA A 391 0.60 -4.70 6.71
N ARG A 392 0.23 -4.05 7.81
CA ARG A 392 -1.15 -3.75 8.18
C ARG A 392 -1.30 -2.26 8.44
N ASN A 393 -2.32 -1.68 7.83
CA ASN A 393 -2.66 -0.28 8.01
C ASN A 393 -4.02 -0.11 8.71
N TRP A 394 -4.05 0.62 9.80
CA TRP A 394 -5.24 1.12 10.49
C TRP A 394 -5.23 2.65 10.58
N GLY A 395 -4.16 3.31 10.12
CA GLY A 395 -4.00 4.76 10.07
C GLY A 395 -4.01 5.32 8.65
N ASP A 396 -3.57 6.55 8.48
CA ASP A 396 -3.52 7.21 7.17
C ASP A 396 -2.17 7.01 6.46
N ILE A 397 -2.25 6.77 5.16
CA ILE A 397 -1.10 6.74 4.26
C ILE A 397 -1.33 7.72 3.13
N THR A 398 -0.43 8.68 2.94
CA THR A 398 -0.46 9.62 1.82
C THR A 398 0.85 9.57 1.04
N THR A 399 0.77 9.35 -0.28
CA THR A 399 1.95 9.37 -1.16
C THR A 399 1.79 10.43 -2.25
N TYR A 400 2.82 11.26 -2.46
CA TYR A 400 2.81 12.35 -3.45
C TYR A 400 3.71 12.09 -4.66
N GLY A 401 4.70 11.22 -4.56
CA GLY A 401 5.64 10.92 -5.64
C GLY A 401 5.02 10.14 -6.80
N SER A 402 5.59 10.23 -7.99
CA SER A 402 5.24 9.35 -9.12
C SER A 402 5.69 7.91 -8.84
N ALA A 403 4.90 6.94 -9.30
CA ALA A 403 5.12 5.51 -9.02
C ALA A 403 5.30 5.20 -7.51
N ALA A 404 4.69 6.01 -6.65
CA ALA A 404 4.75 5.89 -5.20
C ALA A 404 3.46 5.22 -4.68
N PHE A 405 3.51 3.93 -4.41
CA PHE A 405 2.32 3.15 -4.03
C PHE A 405 1.94 3.37 -2.56
N GLY A 406 0.64 3.31 -2.26
CA GLY A 406 0.18 3.35 -0.88
C GLY A 406 0.69 2.13 -0.10
N MET A 407 0.38 0.90 -0.54
CA MET A 407 0.90 -0.34 0.04
C MET A 407 1.35 -1.31 -1.06
N TYR A 408 2.46 -2.02 -0.84
CA TYR A 408 3.02 -2.96 -1.79
C TYR A 408 3.42 -4.29 -1.15
N ALA A 409 2.86 -5.40 -1.64
CA ALA A 409 3.23 -6.76 -1.25
C ALA A 409 3.98 -7.47 -2.39
N LEU A 410 5.10 -8.08 -2.08
CA LEU A 410 5.99 -8.78 -3.02
C LEU A 410 6.47 -10.11 -2.43
N ASN A 411 6.68 -11.12 -3.29
CA ASN A 411 7.23 -12.43 -2.90
C ASN A 411 6.45 -13.10 -1.75
N SER A 412 5.21 -13.52 -2.03
CA SER A 412 4.34 -14.27 -1.09
C SER A 412 4.02 -13.52 0.20
N SER A 413 3.92 -12.19 0.13
CA SER A 413 3.67 -11.32 1.27
C SER A 413 2.21 -10.88 1.36
N PHE A 414 1.87 -10.22 2.47
CA PHE A 414 0.50 -9.83 2.78
C PHE A 414 0.42 -8.35 3.14
N ILE A 415 -0.53 -7.63 2.53
CA ILE A 415 -0.87 -6.26 2.91
C ILE A 415 -2.36 -6.16 3.23
N PHE A 416 -2.68 -5.44 4.30
CA PHE A 416 -4.05 -5.25 4.76
C PHE A 416 -4.31 -3.79 5.08
N ASN A 417 -5.37 -3.22 4.52
CA ASN A 417 -5.89 -1.91 4.88
C ASN A 417 -7.19 -2.07 5.65
N TYR A 418 -7.24 -1.61 6.90
CA TYR A 418 -8.36 -1.79 7.81
C TYR A 418 -8.93 -0.44 8.28
N GLY A 419 -10.23 -0.41 8.56
CA GLY A 419 -10.89 0.71 9.22
C GLY A 419 -11.35 1.80 8.26
N ALA A 420 -11.71 2.96 8.83
CA ALA A 420 -12.25 4.10 8.07
C ALA A 420 -11.16 5.02 7.50
N GLU A 421 -9.91 4.79 7.87
CA GLU A 421 -8.76 5.61 7.48
C GLU A 421 -8.34 5.36 6.03
N SER A 422 -7.61 6.29 5.42
CA SER A 422 -7.38 6.31 3.98
C SER A 422 -5.96 5.97 3.55
N ILE A 423 -5.87 5.26 2.42
CA ILE A 423 -4.69 5.26 1.57
C ILE A 423 -4.96 6.25 0.44
N GLU A 424 -4.18 7.31 0.32
CA GLU A 424 -4.32 8.33 -0.70
C GLU A 424 -3.03 8.51 -1.51
N THR A 425 -3.12 8.37 -2.84
CA THR A 425 -1.96 8.51 -3.74
C THR A 425 -2.22 9.61 -4.79
N TRP A 426 -1.23 10.51 -4.99
CA TRP A 426 -1.36 11.68 -5.85
C TRP A 426 -0.51 11.63 -7.13
N GLY A 427 0.55 10.87 -7.17
CA GLY A 427 1.46 10.79 -8.30
C GLY A 427 0.95 9.92 -9.45
N ASP A 428 1.40 10.21 -10.67
CA ASP A 428 1.12 9.36 -11.83
C ASP A 428 1.70 7.97 -11.65
N GLY A 429 0.93 6.94 -12.05
CA GLY A 429 1.30 5.55 -11.85
C GLY A 429 1.39 5.11 -10.38
N SER A 430 0.88 5.91 -9.45
CA SER A 430 0.94 5.63 -8.01
C SER A 430 -0.30 4.90 -7.54
N HIS A 431 -0.24 3.58 -7.58
CA HIS A 431 -1.38 2.73 -7.21
C HIS A 431 -1.66 2.76 -5.70
N GLY A 432 -2.92 2.52 -5.33
CA GLY A 432 -3.30 2.44 -3.92
C GLY A 432 -2.68 1.22 -3.23
N MET A 433 -2.99 0.02 -3.69
CA MET A 433 -2.46 -1.24 -3.16
C MET A 433 -2.03 -2.17 -4.29
N ILE A 434 -0.85 -2.79 -4.18
CA ILE A 434 -0.35 -3.78 -5.13
C ILE A 434 0.00 -5.08 -4.43
N ALA A 435 -0.40 -6.19 -5.01
CA ALA A 435 0.11 -7.51 -4.71
C ALA A 435 0.81 -8.09 -5.95
N SER A 436 2.04 -8.55 -5.83
CA SER A 436 2.83 -9.18 -6.89
C SER A 436 3.52 -10.45 -6.39
N ASP A 437 3.76 -11.40 -7.30
CA ASP A 437 4.49 -12.64 -7.04
C ASP A 437 3.89 -13.46 -5.88
N ASP A 438 2.70 -14.03 -6.14
CA ASP A 438 1.91 -14.86 -5.21
C ASP A 438 1.51 -14.17 -3.89
N SER A 439 1.44 -12.83 -3.90
CA SER A 439 1.12 -12.02 -2.72
C SER A 439 -0.39 -11.71 -2.59
N TYR A 440 -0.77 -11.14 -1.44
CA TYR A 440 -2.16 -10.82 -1.11
C TYR A 440 -2.32 -9.39 -0.66
N ALA A 441 -3.38 -8.72 -1.16
CA ALA A 441 -3.80 -7.40 -0.73
C ALA A 441 -5.30 -7.40 -0.38
N ASP A 442 -5.64 -7.05 0.84
CA ASP A 442 -7.02 -6.95 1.31
C ASP A 442 -7.33 -5.53 1.77
N ASN A 443 -8.41 -4.96 1.22
CA ASN A 443 -8.91 -3.65 1.60
C ASN A 443 -10.28 -3.76 2.27
N SER A 444 -10.42 -3.22 3.48
CA SER A 444 -11.69 -2.94 4.15
C SER A 444 -11.81 -1.48 4.62
N GLY A 445 -10.86 -0.62 4.19
CA GLY A 445 -10.86 0.82 4.40
C GLY A 445 -11.05 1.60 3.11
N SER A 446 -10.55 2.82 3.05
CA SER A 446 -10.61 3.68 1.86
C SER A 446 -9.30 3.64 1.07
N VAL A 447 -9.39 3.55 -0.27
CA VAL A 447 -8.26 3.67 -1.20
C VAL A 447 -8.62 4.72 -2.25
N ILE A 448 -7.85 5.80 -2.33
CA ILE A 448 -8.09 6.93 -3.22
C ILE A 448 -6.83 7.17 -4.07
N THR A 449 -7.00 7.25 -5.40
CA THR A 449 -5.88 7.55 -6.30
C THR A 449 -6.23 8.73 -7.21
N HIS A 450 -5.30 9.69 -7.36
CA HIS A 450 -5.50 10.91 -8.15
C HIS A 450 -4.67 10.97 -9.45
N GLY A 451 -3.53 10.32 -9.50
CA GLY A 451 -2.61 10.35 -10.63
C GLY A 451 -3.13 9.61 -11.87
N ASP A 452 -2.65 9.98 -13.06
CA ASP A 452 -2.93 9.26 -14.30
C ASP A 452 -2.28 7.87 -14.27
N GLY A 453 -2.99 6.85 -14.73
CA GLY A 453 -2.55 5.46 -14.66
C GLY A 453 -2.40 4.91 -13.23
N ALA A 454 -2.94 5.58 -12.24
CA ALA A 454 -2.89 5.18 -10.82
C ALA A 454 -4.11 4.34 -10.44
N HIS A 455 -3.97 3.02 -10.46
CA HIS A 455 -5.07 2.11 -10.14
C HIS A 455 -5.33 2.01 -8.63
N GLY A 456 -6.57 1.72 -8.24
CA GLY A 456 -6.93 1.54 -6.83
C GLY A 456 -6.25 0.31 -6.23
N MET A 457 -6.54 -0.89 -6.74
CA MET A 457 -5.89 -2.14 -6.32
C MET A 457 -5.40 -2.94 -7.52
N VAL A 458 -4.23 -3.54 -7.40
CA VAL A 458 -3.58 -4.31 -8.47
C VAL A 458 -3.16 -5.69 -7.98
N ALA A 459 -3.38 -6.72 -8.80
CA ALA A 459 -2.88 -8.09 -8.59
C ALA A 459 -2.08 -8.53 -9.82
N LEU A 460 -0.80 -8.86 -9.63
CA LEU A 460 0.14 -9.28 -10.68
C LEU A 460 0.71 -10.66 -10.37
N SER A 461 1.14 -11.39 -11.40
CA SER A 461 1.95 -12.62 -11.24
C SER A 461 1.37 -13.62 -10.22
N GLY A 462 0.12 -14.08 -10.43
CA GLY A 462 -0.54 -15.06 -9.57
C GLY A 462 -1.12 -14.54 -8.27
N SER A 463 -1.04 -13.24 -8.02
CA SER A 463 -1.45 -12.61 -6.76
C SER A 463 -2.96 -12.36 -6.65
N ARG A 464 -3.41 -11.98 -5.47
CA ARG A 464 -4.81 -11.70 -5.20
C ARG A 464 -5.01 -10.37 -4.49
N SER A 465 -5.90 -9.53 -5.03
CA SER A 465 -6.30 -8.27 -4.41
C SER A 465 -7.82 -8.27 -4.19
N ARG A 466 -8.26 -8.05 -2.95
CA ARG A 466 -9.67 -8.14 -2.56
C ARG A 466 -10.13 -6.86 -1.92
N ASN A 467 -11.19 -6.27 -2.46
CA ASN A 467 -11.97 -5.24 -1.78
C ASN A 467 -13.05 -5.93 -0.96
N LEU A 468 -12.94 -5.89 0.35
CA LEU A 468 -13.82 -6.57 1.30
C LEU A 468 -15.01 -5.68 1.69
N VAL A 469 -15.93 -6.18 2.50
CA VAL A 469 -17.04 -5.39 3.05
C VAL A 469 -16.47 -4.25 3.92
N GLY A 470 -16.93 -3.03 3.68
CA GLY A 470 -16.41 -1.78 4.25
C GLY A 470 -15.35 -1.10 3.39
N GLY A 471 -14.84 -1.78 2.36
CA GLY A 471 -13.80 -1.25 1.49
C GLY A 471 -14.33 -0.36 0.36
N VAL A 472 -13.82 0.86 0.25
CA VAL A 472 -14.15 1.81 -0.82
C VAL A 472 -12.92 2.11 -1.65
N ILE A 473 -13.03 2.00 -2.97
CA ILE A 473 -11.99 2.35 -3.92
C ILE A 473 -12.48 3.51 -4.80
N SER A 474 -11.72 4.60 -4.89
CA SER A 474 -12.02 5.76 -5.74
C SER A 474 -10.79 6.16 -6.57
N THR A 475 -10.92 6.16 -7.91
CA THR A 475 -9.85 6.58 -8.82
C THR A 475 -10.28 7.78 -9.66
N TYR A 476 -9.41 8.80 -9.76
CA TYR A 476 -9.71 10.06 -10.43
C TYR A 476 -8.90 10.30 -11.70
N GLY A 477 -7.70 9.74 -11.83
CA GLY A 477 -6.81 9.92 -12.98
C GLY A 477 -7.30 9.24 -14.27
N THR A 478 -6.82 9.71 -15.41
CA THR A 478 -7.06 9.10 -16.72
C THR A 478 -6.37 7.73 -16.79
N GLY A 479 -7.06 6.72 -17.34
CA GLY A 479 -6.51 5.35 -17.41
C GLY A 479 -6.32 4.67 -16.05
N SER A 480 -6.96 5.19 -15.00
CA SER A 480 -6.81 4.74 -13.62
C SER A 480 -7.94 3.80 -13.24
N HIS A 481 -7.73 2.50 -13.37
CA HIS A 481 -8.75 1.49 -13.09
C HIS A 481 -9.00 1.34 -11.58
N GLY A 482 -10.24 0.99 -11.20
CA GLY A 482 -10.56 0.69 -9.82
C GLY A 482 -9.78 -0.52 -9.32
N MET A 483 -9.89 -1.66 -10.00
CA MET A 483 -9.14 -2.89 -9.70
C MET A 483 -8.59 -3.53 -10.97
N LEU A 484 -7.32 -3.95 -10.96
CA LEU A 484 -6.63 -4.57 -12.10
C LEU A 484 -6.00 -5.90 -11.71
N ALA A 485 -6.32 -6.96 -12.42
CA ALA A 485 -5.59 -8.23 -12.38
C ALA A 485 -4.87 -8.44 -13.72
N ASP A 486 -3.59 -8.75 -13.70
CA ASP A 486 -2.79 -9.03 -14.89
C ASP A 486 -1.94 -10.29 -14.72
N GLY A 487 -1.99 -11.16 -15.72
CA GLY A 487 -1.30 -12.45 -15.76
C GLY A 487 -2.10 -13.62 -15.23
N GLU A 488 -1.70 -14.83 -15.65
CA GLU A 488 -2.35 -16.08 -15.25
C GLU A 488 -2.46 -16.20 -13.72
N GLU A 489 -3.55 -16.76 -13.22
CA GLU A 489 -3.89 -16.94 -11.80
C GLU A 489 -4.06 -15.65 -10.99
N SER A 490 -3.77 -14.47 -11.55
CA SER A 490 -4.03 -13.20 -10.88
C SER A 490 -5.53 -12.95 -10.72
N LEU A 491 -5.94 -12.47 -9.55
CA LEU A 491 -7.35 -12.30 -9.21
C LEU A 491 -7.61 -10.96 -8.48
N VAL A 492 -8.55 -10.20 -9.01
CA VAL A 492 -9.18 -9.11 -8.25
C VAL A 492 -10.63 -9.46 -7.93
N SER A 493 -11.07 -9.18 -6.70
CA SER A 493 -12.46 -9.40 -6.30
C SER A 493 -13.02 -8.25 -5.46
N ASN A 494 -14.23 -7.82 -5.80
CA ASN A 494 -14.94 -6.74 -5.12
C ASN A 494 -16.17 -7.25 -4.37
N ARG A 495 -16.35 -6.85 -3.10
CA ARG A 495 -17.55 -7.09 -2.27
C ARG A 495 -18.24 -5.81 -1.81
N ASP A 496 -17.65 -4.65 -2.09
CA ASP A 496 -18.21 -3.35 -1.71
C ASP A 496 -18.06 -2.35 -2.86
N GLU A 497 -17.60 -1.14 -2.65
CA GLU A 497 -17.71 -0.05 -3.59
C GLU A 497 -16.41 0.20 -4.39
N VAL A 498 -16.55 0.32 -5.71
CA VAL A 498 -15.49 0.74 -6.63
C VAL A 498 -16.02 1.86 -7.53
N TYR A 499 -15.40 3.02 -7.45
CA TYR A 499 -15.74 4.21 -8.23
C TYR A 499 -14.57 4.65 -9.11
N THR A 500 -14.84 4.90 -10.40
CA THR A 500 -13.86 5.49 -11.31
C THR A 500 -14.42 6.76 -11.94
N TYR A 501 -13.66 7.84 -11.87
CA TYR A 501 -14.04 9.16 -12.35
C TYR A 501 -13.22 9.65 -13.56
N GLY A 502 -12.07 9.03 -13.84
CA GLY A 502 -11.20 9.35 -14.97
C GLY A 502 -11.73 8.81 -16.31
N THR A 503 -11.33 9.40 -17.43
CA THR A 503 -11.58 8.87 -18.79
C THR A 503 -10.74 7.62 -19.02
N ALA A 504 -11.25 6.66 -19.82
CA ALA A 504 -10.62 5.36 -20.08
C ALA A 504 -10.23 4.61 -18.78
N SER A 505 -10.99 4.84 -17.70
CA SER A 505 -10.73 4.29 -16.36
C SER A 505 -11.81 3.26 -16.03
N HIS A 506 -11.49 1.99 -16.24
CA HIS A 506 -12.46 0.91 -16.05
C HIS A 506 -12.63 0.58 -14.56
N GLY A 507 -13.82 0.09 -14.19
CA GLY A 507 -14.08 -0.32 -12.81
C GLY A 507 -13.22 -1.51 -12.38
N MET A 508 -13.34 -2.65 -13.07
CA MET A 508 -12.53 -3.84 -12.81
C MET A 508 -11.98 -4.42 -14.12
N VAL A 509 -10.71 -4.80 -14.13
CA VAL A 509 -9.99 -5.27 -15.33
C VAL A 509 -9.31 -6.61 -15.07
N ALA A 510 -9.42 -7.52 -16.04
CA ALA A 510 -8.67 -8.78 -16.10
C ALA A 510 -7.91 -8.86 -17.42
N LEU A 511 -6.59 -8.98 -17.37
CA LEU A 511 -5.69 -9.05 -18.52
C LEU A 511 -4.89 -10.36 -18.53
N ASN A 512 -4.53 -10.84 -19.73
CA ASN A 512 -3.54 -11.90 -19.92
C ASN A 512 -3.79 -13.18 -19.10
N GLY A 513 -5.04 -13.67 -19.08
CA GLY A 513 -5.42 -14.88 -18.36
C GLY A 513 -5.87 -14.67 -16.91
N ALA A 514 -5.96 -13.44 -16.45
CA ALA A 514 -6.39 -13.09 -15.10
C ALA A 514 -7.92 -13.14 -14.90
N ARG A 515 -8.36 -12.91 -13.66
CA ARG A 515 -9.77 -12.87 -13.30
C ARG A 515 -10.17 -11.62 -12.54
N ALA A 516 -11.29 -11.00 -12.92
CA ALA A 516 -11.93 -9.90 -12.21
C ALA A 516 -13.35 -10.31 -11.80
N VAL A 517 -13.66 -10.31 -10.50
CA VAL A 517 -14.93 -10.81 -9.97
C VAL A 517 -15.61 -9.76 -9.09
N ASN A 518 -16.71 -9.19 -9.57
CA ASN A 518 -17.61 -8.41 -8.73
C ASN A 518 -18.57 -9.36 -8.03
N LEU A 519 -18.45 -9.52 -6.74
CA LEU A 519 -19.20 -10.48 -5.94
C LEU A 519 -20.60 -9.94 -5.57
N GLU A 520 -21.44 -10.80 -4.99
CA GLU A 520 -22.74 -10.40 -4.46
C GLU A 520 -22.55 -9.32 -3.38
N GLY A 521 -23.29 -8.21 -3.50
CA GLY A 521 -23.13 -7.01 -2.67
C GLY A 521 -22.12 -6.00 -3.23
N GLY A 522 -21.22 -6.41 -4.11
CA GLY A 522 -20.26 -5.50 -4.74
C GLY A 522 -20.90 -4.53 -5.72
N TRP A 523 -20.46 -3.27 -5.69
CA TRP A 523 -20.89 -2.19 -6.56
C TRP A 523 -19.70 -1.63 -7.35
N VAL A 524 -19.84 -1.51 -8.66
CA VAL A 524 -18.84 -0.93 -9.56
C VAL A 524 -19.47 0.20 -10.34
N GLN A 525 -18.93 1.40 -10.26
CA GLN A 525 -19.46 2.56 -10.97
C GLN A 525 -18.36 3.31 -11.72
N THR A 526 -18.61 3.57 -13.02
CA THR A 526 -17.77 4.43 -13.85
C THR A 526 -18.60 5.62 -14.35
N THR A 527 -18.03 6.83 -14.35
CA THR A 527 -18.79 8.05 -14.68
C THR A 527 -18.31 8.76 -15.95
N SER A 528 -17.07 8.55 -16.37
CA SER A 528 -16.46 9.22 -17.53
C SER A 528 -16.55 8.40 -18.82
N GLY A 529 -16.28 9.05 -19.97
CA GLY A 529 -16.31 8.40 -21.28
C GLY A 529 -15.26 7.32 -21.44
N ASP A 530 -15.54 6.34 -22.29
CA ASP A 530 -14.67 5.19 -22.63
C ASP A 530 -14.24 4.36 -21.40
N SER A 531 -15.04 4.39 -20.32
CA SER A 531 -14.74 3.77 -19.04
C SER A 531 -15.68 2.61 -18.76
N TYR A 532 -15.25 1.39 -19.05
CA TYR A 532 -16.08 0.20 -18.90
C TYR A 532 -16.29 -0.17 -17.42
N GLY A 533 -17.46 -0.73 -17.11
CA GLY A 533 -17.68 -1.27 -15.78
C GLY A 533 -16.71 -2.41 -15.45
N MET A 534 -16.67 -3.43 -16.33
CA MET A 534 -15.71 -4.53 -16.23
C MET A 534 -15.12 -4.88 -17.60
N LEU A 535 -13.82 -5.18 -17.65
CA LEU A 535 -13.10 -5.57 -18.85
C LEU A 535 -12.38 -6.91 -18.65
N ALA A 536 -12.53 -7.83 -19.58
CA ALA A 536 -11.66 -8.99 -19.74
C ALA A 536 -10.99 -8.88 -21.11
N ASP A 537 -9.65 -8.86 -21.16
CA ASP A 537 -8.89 -8.74 -22.40
C ASP A 537 -7.76 -9.77 -22.47
N GLY A 538 -7.63 -10.40 -23.63
CA GLY A 538 -6.66 -11.47 -23.87
C GLY A 538 -7.15 -12.87 -23.49
N GLY A 539 -6.61 -13.87 -24.20
CA GLY A 539 -7.02 -15.27 -24.03
C GLY A 539 -6.93 -15.75 -22.58
N GLY A 540 -7.99 -16.40 -22.12
CA GLY A 540 -8.10 -16.90 -20.74
C GLY A 540 -8.57 -15.89 -19.72
N SER A 541 -8.62 -14.58 -20.04
CA SER A 541 -9.10 -13.54 -19.12
C SER A 541 -10.60 -13.68 -18.87
N HIS A 542 -11.03 -13.43 -17.63
CA HIS A 542 -12.41 -13.67 -17.23
C HIS A 542 -12.94 -12.59 -16.28
N ALA A 543 -13.96 -11.86 -16.71
CA ALA A 543 -14.72 -10.93 -15.89
C ALA A 543 -16.07 -11.55 -15.47
N VAL A 544 -16.39 -11.52 -14.17
CA VAL A 544 -17.64 -12.07 -13.62
C VAL A 544 -18.34 -11.03 -12.76
N ASN A 545 -19.55 -10.64 -13.13
CA ASN A 545 -20.40 -9.79 -12.31
C ASN A 545 -21.50 -10.60 -11.60
N ARG A 546 -21.57 -10.52 -10.27
CA ARG A 546 -22.66 -11.03 -9.44
C ARG A 546 -23.34 -9.91 -8.62
N GLY A 547 -22.76 -8.72 -8.61
CA GLY A 547 -23.24 -7.55 -7.92
C GLY A 547 -23.89 -6.53 -8.87
N GLY A 548 -23.67 -5.24 -8.60
CA GLY A 548 -24.11 -4.13 -9.43
C GLY A 548 -22.96 -3.53 -10.26
N VAL A 549 -23.21 -3.26 -11.55
CA VAL A 549 -22.31 -2.49 -12.42
C VAL A 549 -23.10 -1.35 -13.03
N TYR A 550 -22.59 -0.15 -12.95
CA TYR A 550 -23.19 1.07 -13.45
C TYR A 550 -22.20 1.91 -14.25
N THR A 551 -22.55 2.27 -15.50
CA THR A 551 -21.70 3.12 -16.33
C THR A 551 -22.46 4.36 -16.81
N GLY A 552 -21.89 5.55 -16.63
CA GLY A 552 -22.52 6.82 -16.97
C GLY A 552 -21.98 7.54 -18.21
N GLY A 553 -20.76 7.21 -18.64
CA GLY A 553 -20.06 7.91 -19.72
C GLY A 553 -20.46 7.47 -21.15
N THR A 554 -20.27 8.34 -22.13
CA THR A 554 -20.42 7.99 -23.56
C THR A 554 -19.36 6.93 -23.93
N GLY A 555 -19.74 5.91 -24.72
CA GLY A 555 -18.85 4.82 -25.09
C GLY A 555 -18.47 3.89 -23.91
N SER A 556 -19.06 4.08 -22.75
CA SER A 556 -18.72 3.35 -21.52
C SER A 556 -19.56 2.11 -21.35
N HIS A 557 -19.09 1.00 -21.90
CA HIS A 557 -19.84 -0.26 -21.87
C HIS A 557 -19.90 -0.86 -20.44
N GLY A 558 -20.95 -1.62 -20.17
CA GLY A 558 -21.10 -2.29 -18.88
C GLY A 558 -20.04 -3.36 -18.65
N MET A 559 -20.00 -4.38 -19.53
CA MET A 559 -18.98 -5.42 -19.51
C MET A 559 -18.42 -5.65 -20.91
N VAL A 560 -17.11 -5.78 -21.02
CA VAL A 560 -16.40 -6.04 -22.29
C VAL A 560 -15.55 -7.30 -22.17
N ALA A 561 -15.66 -8.17 -23.18
CA ALA A 561 -14.73 -9.27 -23.42
C ALA A 561 -14.04 -9.06 -24.77
N SER A 562 -12.72 -9.14 -24.82
CA SER A 562 -11.90 -8.90 -26.00
C SER A 562 -10.78 -9.94 -26.13
N GLY A 563 -10.39 -10.31 -27.34
CA GLY A 563 -9.25 -11.19 -27.58
C GLY A 563 -9.36 -12.58 -26.95
N ASP A 564 -10.41 -13.35 -27.29
CA ASP A 564 -10.71 -14.69 -26.75
C ASP A 564 -11.01 -14.73 -25.23
N ALA A 565 -11.33 -13.60 -24.62
CA ALA A 565 -11.72 -13.50 -23.22
C ALA A 565 -13.21 -13.84 -22.98
N THR A 566 -13.59 -13.95 -21.71
CA THR A 566 -14.97 -14.21 -21.30
C THR A 566 -15.48 -13.15 -20.32
N ALA A 567 -16.75 -12.70 -20.52
CA ALA A 567 -17.48 -11.85 -19.57
C ALA A 567 -18.81 -12.50 -19.21
N ASP A 568 -19.05 -12.76 -17.93
CA ASP A 568 -20.28 -13.36 -17.40
C ASP A 568 -21.03 -12.39 -16.47
N ASN A 569 -22.25 -12.06 -16.81
CA ASN A 569 -23.15 -11.29 -15.95
C ASN A 569 -24.20 -12.17 -15.27
N LEU A 570 -24.15 -12.25 -13.94
CA LEU A 570 -25.15 -12.90 -13.08
C LEU A 570 -25.87 -11.87 -12.20
N GLY A 571 -25.42 -10.62 -12.21
CA GLY A 571 -25.95 -9.50 -11.41
C GLY A 571 -26.70 -8.47 -12.24
N THR A 572 -26.70 -7.23 -11.79
CA THR A 572 -27.31 -6.11 -12.50
C THR A 572 -26.26 -5.28 -13.23
N LEU A 573 -26.60 -4.87 -14.45
CA LEU A 573 -25.77 -4.06 -15.29
C LEU A 573 -26.60 -2.95 -15.91
N ASN A 574 -26.27 -1.69 -15.63
CA ASN A 574 -26.96 -0.52 -16.14
C ASN A 574 -25.99 0.42 -16.85
N THR A 575 -26.28 0.80 -18.10
CA THR A 575 -25.52 1.80 -18.85
C THR A 575 -26.40 3.00 -19.16
N LEU A 576 -25.94 4.21 -18.87
CA LEU A 576 -26.66 5.46 -19.13
C LEU A 576 -26.08 6.26 -20.30
N GLY A 577 -24.81 6.07 -20.62
CA GLY A 577 -24.12 6.82 -21.68
C GLY A 577 -24.66 6.49 -23.08
N ASN A 578 -24.51 7.44 -24.01
CA ASN A 578 -24.76 7.15 -25.44
C ASN A 578 -23.67 6.22 -25.98
N ASP A 579 -24.00 5.42 -26.99
CA ASP A 579 -23.10 4.43 -27.59
C ASP A 579 -22.43 3.48 -26.55
N ALA A 580 -23.12 3.29 -25.41
CA ALA A 580 -22.64 2.52 -24.28
C ALA A 580 -23.39 1.18 -24.18
N PHE A 581 -22.81 0.12 -24.72
CA PHE A 581 -23.46 -1.20 -24.72
C PHE A 581 -23.49 -1.83 -23.34
N GLY A 582 -24.54 -2.59 -23.05
CA GLY A 582 -24.59 -3.36 -21.83
C GLY A 582 -23.45 -4.38 -21.77
N MET A 583 -23.34 -5.27 -22.75
CA MET A 583 -22.23 -6.21 -22.89
C MET A 583 -21.68 -6.19 -24.30
N LEU A 584 -20.34 -6.25 -24.43
CA LEU A 584 -19.64 -6.32 -25.72
C LEU A 584 -18.69 -7.52 -25.74
N ALA A 585 -18.79 -8.33 -26.82
CA ALA A 585 -17.82 -9.37 -27.15
C ALA A 585 -17.16 -9.03 -28.50
N GLN A 586 -15.82 -8.95 -28.55
CA GLN A 586 -15.07 -8.65 -29.78
C GLN A 586 -13.78 -9.47 -29.87
N GLY A 587 -13.30 -9.70 -31.12
CA GLY A 587 -12.05 -10.44 -31.35
C GLY A 587 -12.09 -11.88 -30.84
N GLY A 588 -13.18 -12.62 -31.15
CA GLY A 588 -13.35 -14.03 -30.80
C GLY A 588 -13.89 -14.27 -29.37
N ALA A 589 -14.18 -13.22 -28.62
CA ALA A 589 -14.57 -13.30 -27.21
C ALA A 589 -16.03 -13.74 -26.97
N LEU A 590 -16.33 -14.04 -25.71
CA LEU A 590 -17.61 -14.53 -25.26
C LEU A 590 -18.20 -13.64 -24.16
N ALA A 591 -19.39 -13.06 -24.36
CA ALA A 591 -20.12 -12.35 -23.31
C ALA A 591 -21.47 -13.03 -23.04
N ARG A 592 -21.73 -13.41 -21.79
CA ARG A 592 -22.90 -14.16 -21.38
C ARG A 592 -23.70 -13.43 -20.29
N ASN A 593 -24.98 -13.19 -20.56
CA ASN A 593 -25.93 -12.79 -19.54
C ASN A 593 -26.63 -14.07 -19.02
N MET A 594 -26.35 -14.44 -17.77
CA MET A 594 -26.80 -15.69 -17.17
C MET A 594 -28.26 -15.54 -16.65
N GLU A 595 -28.87 -16.61 -16.16
CA GLU A 595 -30.31 -16.65 -15.78
C GLU A 595 -30.73 -15.56 -14.78
N THR A 596 -29.86 -15.21 -13.83
CA THR A 596 -30.14 -14.15 -12.84
C THR A 596 -29.69 -12.77 -13.33
N GLY A 597 -28.97 -12.71 -14.45
CA GLY A 597 -28.39 -11.49 -14.98
C GLY A 597 -29.43 -10.55 -15.59
N SER A 598 -29.28 -9.25 -15.30
CA SER A 598 -30.08 -8.19 -15.93
C SER A 598 -29.15 -7.17 -16.58
N VAL A 599 -29.42 -6.86 -17.84
CA VAL A 599 -28.68 -5.86 -18.63
C VAL A 599 -29.69 -4.82 -19.09
N ILE A 600 -29.51 -3.56 -18.68
CA ILE A 600 -30.43 -2.45 -19.06
C ILE A 600 -29.62 -1.27 -19.58
N THR A 601 -29.97 -0.77 -20.76
CA THR A 601 -29.35 0.39 -21.39
C THR A 601 -30.34 1.54 -21.57
N PHE A 602 -29.87 2.78 -21.38
CA PHE A 602 -30.70 4.00 -21.43
C PHE A 602 -30.20 5.03 -22.47
N GLY A 603 -28.94 4.97 -22.92
CA GLY A 603 -28.37 5.90 -23.89
C GLY A 603 -28.81 5.64 -25.32
N THR A 604 -28.81 6.68 -26.17
CA THR A 604 -29.04 6.56 -27.61
C THR A 604 -27.93 5.74 -28.27
N GLY A 605 -28.27 4.83 -29.18
CA GLY A 605 -27.30 3.92 -29.81
C GLY A 605 -26.73 2.87 -28.86
N SER A 606 -27.29 2.75 -27.67
CA SER A 606 -26.75 1.88 -26.61
C SER A 606 -27.46 0.52 -26.61
N HIS A 607 -26.88 -0.41 -27.33
CA HIS A 607 -27.45 -1.75 -27.47
C HIS A 607 -27.29 -2.58 -26.19
N GLY A 608 -28.21 -3.52 -25.95
CA GLY A 608 -28.13 -4.39 -24.79
C GLY A 608 -26.90 -5.27 -24.79
N MET A 609 -26.74 -6.12 -25.82
CA MET A 609 -25.54 -6.99 -25.97
C MET A 609 -25.06 -6.96 -27.42
N VAL A 610 -23.77 -6.80 -27.64
CA VAL A 610 -23.15 -6.72 -28.99
C VAL A 610 -22.03 -7.77 -29.10
N ALA A 611 -22.08 -8.55 -30.19
CA ALA A 611 -20.97 -9.36 -30.64
C ALA A 611 -20.42 -8.77 -31.94
N ASP A 612 -19.13 -8.51 -32.03
CA ASP A 612 -18.47 -7.94 -33.22
C ASP A 612 -17.26 -8.77 -33.65
N GLY A 613 -17.24 -9.10 -34.94
CA GLY A 613 -16.17 -9.87 -35.56
C GLY A 613 -16.34 -11.39 -35.47
N LEU A 614 -15.58 -12.07 -36.32
CA LEU A 614 -15.62 -13.52 -36.44
C LEU A 614 -15.38 -14.22 -35.11
N ASP A 615 -16.09 -15.30 -34.85
CA ASP A 615 -16.06 -16.12 -33.62
C ASP A 615 -16.52 -15.41 -32.33
N SER A 616 -16.85 -14.10 -32.37
CA SER A 616 -17.42 -13.40 -31.23
C SER A 616 -18.87 -13.84 -30.94
N LEU A 617 -19.21 -14.03 -29.67
CA LEU A 617 -20.52 -14.52 -29.26
C LEU A 617 -21.08 -13.76 -28.07
N VAL A 618 -22.34 -13.29 -28.22
CA VAL A 618 -23.13 -12.89 -27.06
C VAL A 618 -24.26 -13.87 -26.86
N SER A 619 -24.51 -14.27 -25.59
CA SER A 619 -25.62 -15.16 -25.27
C SER A 619 -26.40 -14.68 -24.04
N ASN A 620 -27.73 -14.69 -24.13
CA ASN A 620 -28.63 -14.26 -23.08
C ASN A 620 -29.48 -15.41 -22.53
N ARG A 621 -29.48 -15.60 -21.21
CA ARG A 621 -30.42 -16.45 -20.46
C ARG A 621 -31.22 -15.66 -19.45
N GLY A 622 -30.81 -14.41 -19.15
CA GLY A 622 -31.48 -13.51 -18.23
C GLY A 622 -32.34 -12.48 -18.95
N HIS A 623 -32.32 -11.26 -18.45
CA HIS A 623 -33.06 -10.14 -19.02
C HIS A 623 -32.15 -9.13 -19.72
N VAL A 624 -32.53 -8.71 -20.94
CA VAL A 624 -31.90 -7.61 -21.69
C VAL A 624 -32.99 -6.60 -22.02
N GLY A 625 -32.83 -5.34 -21.54
CA GLY A 625 -33.76 -4.24 -21.79
C GLY A 625 -33.07 -3.03 -22.41
N THR A 626 -33.65 -2.40 -23.43
CA THR A 626 -33.18 -1.13 -24.00
C THR A 626 -34.28 -0.08 -23.90
N ASN A 627 -33.92 1.13 -23.45
CA ASN A 627 -34.86 2.21 -23.18
C ASN A 627 -34.64 3.48 -24.01
N SER A 628 -33.96 3.41 -25.15
CA SER A 628 -33.69 4.54 -26.03
C SER A 628 -33.90 4.17 -27.49
N ALA A 629 -34.31 5.15 -28.31
CA ALA A 629 -34.53 4.95 -29.74
C ALA A 629 -33.24 4.53 -30.47
N GLY A 630 -33.35 3.65 -31.45
CA GLY A 630 -32.21 3.10 -32.21
C GLY A 630 -31.31 2.18 -31.38
N SER A 631 -31.77 1.74 -30.20
CA SER A 631 -31.01 0.88 -29.27
C SER A 631 -31.52 -0.55 -29.30
N HIS A 632 -30.82 -1.43 -30.01
CA HIS A 632 -31.23 -2.81 -30.18
C HIS A 632 -30.94 -3.69 -28.97
N GLY A 633 -31.77 -4.75 -28.77
CA GLY A 633 -31.57 -5.67 -27.65
C GLY A 633 -30.28 -6.46 -27.75
N MET A 634 -30.15 -7.26 -28.80
CA MET A 634 -28.92 -8.04 -29.09
C MET A 634 -28.45 -7.85 -30.53
N VAL A 635 -27.16 -7.67 -30.76
CA VAL A 635 -26.58 -7.37 -32.05
C VAL A 635 -25.41 -8.32 -32.38
N ALA A 636 -25.40 -8.84 -33.61
CA ALA A 636 -24.27 -9.58 -34.18
C ALA A 636 -23.76 -8.85 -35.42
N LEU A 637 -22.48 -8.51 -35.46
CA LEU A 637 -21.81 -7.74 -36.50
C LEU A 637 -20.64 -8.55 -37.09
N ASN A 638 -20.35 -8.36 -38.37
CA ASN A 638 -19.11 -8.79 -39.01
C ASN A 638 -18.79 -10.30 -38.85
N GLY A 639 -19.78 -11.17 -38.97
CA GLY A 639 -19.62 -12.61 -38.83
C GLY A 639 -19.79 -13.16 -37.40
N ALA A 640 -20.20 -12.33 -36.45
CA ALA A 640 -20.44 -12.72 -35.08
C ALA A 640 -21.80 -13.41 -34.84
N ARG A 641 -22.05 -13.83 -33.60
CA ARG A 641 -23.29 -14.51 -33.21
C ARG A 641 -23.95 -13.87 -32.00
N ALA A 642 -25.26 -13.63 -32.08
CA ALA A 642 -26.10 -13.23 -30.94
C ALA A 642 -27.15 -14.30 -30.66
N VAL A 643 -27.22 -14.86 -29.45
CA VAL A 643 -28.08 -16.00 -29.13
C VAL A 643 -28.92 -15.69 -27.89
N ASN A 644 -30.22 -15.54 -28.02
CA ASN A 644 -31.17 -15.51 -26.92
C ASN A 644 -31.62 -16.95 -26.60
N LEU A 645 -31.29 -17.45 -25.44
CA LEU A 645 -31.54 -18.85 -25.04
C LEU A 645 -32.94 -18.99 -24.42
N GLU A 646 -33.40 -20.21 -24.11
CA GLU A 646 -34.78 -20.57 -23.75
C GLU A 646 -35.38 -19.73 -22.59
N THR A 647 -34.58 -19.38 -21.57
CA THR A 647 -35.02 -18.56 -20.44
C THR A 647 -34.82 -17.06 -20.68
N GLY A 648 -34.10 -16.71 -21.74
CA GLY A 648 -33.72 -15.33 -22.03
C GLY A 648 -34.89 -14.47 -22.49
N THR A 649 -34.94 -13.23 -21.97
CA THR A 649 -35.89 -12.20 -22.42
C THR A 649 -35.12 -11.01 -23.00
N VAL A 650 -35.56 -10.53 -24.14
CA VAL A 650 -35.07 -9.31 -24.79
C VAL A 650 -36.24 -8.35 -24.97
N GLN A 651 -36.13 -7.15 -24.45
CA GLN A 651 -37.16 -6.13 -24.50
C GLN A 651 -36.64 -4.80 -25.04
N THR A 652 -37.28 -4.23 -26.06
CA THR A 652 -36.99 -2.88 -26.53
C THR A 652 -38.23 -2.00 -26.39
N ASN A 653 -38.05 -0.77 -25.84
CA ASN A 653 -39.17 0.05 -25.42
C ASN A 653 -39.43 1.29 -26.31
N ASN A 654 -38.54 1.57 -27.28
CA ASN A 654 -38.60 2.78 -28.10
C ASN A 654 -38.51 2.49 -29.60
N ASP A 655 -38.89 3.51 -30.41
CA ASP A 655 -38.90 3.40 -31.89
C ASP A 655 -37.50 3.04 -32.48
N ASP A 656 -37.50 2.45 -33.66
CA ASP A 656 -36.30 1.99 -34.41
C ASP A 656 -35.39 1.04 -33.62
N SER A 657 -35.92 0.34 -32.61
CA SER A 657 -35.17 -0.49 -31.69
C SER A 657 -35.49 -1.97 -31.85
N TYR A 658 -34.64 -2.70 -32.57
CA TYR A 658 -34.89 -4.12 -32.86
C TYR A 658 -34.60 -5.02 -31.68
N GLY A 659 -35.36 -6.08 -31.49
CA GLY A 659 -35.08 -7.07 -30.45
C GLY A 659 -33.73 -7.74 -30.71
N MET A 660 -33.52 -8.29 -31.91
CA MET A 660 -32.21 -8.83 -32.33
C MET A 660 -31.83 -8.37 -33.74
N LEU A 661 -30.55 -8.04 -33.96
CA LEU A 661 -30.00 -7.62 -35.26
C LEU A 661 -28.79 -8.49 -35.61
N ALA A 662 -28.78 -9.07 -36.79
CA ALA A 662 -27.60 -9.64 -37.46
C ALA A 662 -27.26 -8.77 -38.70
N LEU A 663 -26.05 -8.23 -38.75
CA LEU A 663 -25.60 -7.32 -39.80
C LEU A 663 -24.26 -7.74 -40.37
N GLY A 664 -24.21 -7.85 -41.69
CA GLY A 664 -22.99 -8.22 -42.41
C GLY A 664 -22.81 -9.72 -42.61
N THR A 665 -22.01 -10.06 -43.64
CA THR A 665 -21.78 -11.44 -44.08
C THR A 665 -21.41 -12.39 -42.97
N GLY A 666 -22.15 -13.50 -42.83
CA GLY A 666 -21.91 -14.54 -41.83
C GLY A 666 -22.46 -14.24 -40.45
N SER A 667 -22.98 -13.04 -40.20
CA SER A 667 -23.59 -12.70 -38.91
C SER A 667 -24.89 -13.49 -38.64
N LEU A 668 -25.10 -13.90 -37.38
CA LEU A 668 -26.18 -14.79 -36.99
C LEU A 668 -26.90 -14.34 -35.72
N ALA A 669 -28.20 -14.08 -35.80
CA ALA A 669 -29.09 -13.89 -34.66
C ALA A 669 -29.97 -15.14 -34.47
N VAL A 670 -29.98 -15.67 -33.23
CA VAL A 670 -30.73 -16.88 -32.85
C VAL A 670 -31.59 -16.60 -31.63
N ASN A 671 -32.90 -16.80 -31.76
CA ASN A 671 -33.82 -16.71 -30.65
C ASN A 671 -34.39 -18.08 -30.27
N ARG A 672 -34.32 -18.45 -29.01
CA ARG A 672 -34.99 -19.59 -28.38
C ARG A 672 -35.82 -19.16 -27.16
N GLY A 673 -35.70 -17.90 -26.73
CA GLY A 673 -36.38 -17.27 -25.61
C GLY A 673 -37.47 -16.33 -26.09
N THR A 674 -37.73 -15.27 -25.35
CA THR A 674 -38.77 -14.28 -25.69
C THR A 674 -38.13 -12.96 -26.11
N ILE A 675 -38.60 -12.42 -27.24
CA ILE A 675 -38.32 -11.07 -27.73
C ILE A 675 -39.62 -10.27 -27.66
N THR A 676 -39.59 -9.06 -27.12
CA THR A 676 -40.72 -8.13 -27.10
C THR A 676 -40.27 -6.74 -27.55
N THR A 677 -40.90 -6.16 -28.55
CA THR A 677 -40.61 -4.80 -29.01
C THR A 677 -41.91 -3.97 -28.96
N TYR A 678 -41.79 -2.74 -28.44
CA TYR A 678 -42.96 -1.85 -28.23
C TYR A 678 -42.97 -0.63 -29.15
N GLY A 679 -41.85 -0.18 -29.69
CA GLY A 679 -41.76 1.01 -30.53
C GLY A 679 -42.19 0.80 -31.98
N ASN A 680 -42.54 1.88 -32.68
CA ASN A 680 -42.79 1.87 -34.10
C ASN A 680 -41.52 1.52 -34.88
N ASP A 681 -41.61 0.91 -36.04
CA ASP A 681 -40.47 0.40 -36.84
C ASP A 681 -39.48 -0.48 -36.00
N SER A 682 -39.95 -0.96 -34.84
CA SER A 682 -39.13 -1.76 -33.90
C SER A 682 -39.33 -3.25 -34.15
N HIS A 683 -38.54 -3.81 -35.07
CA HIS A 683 -38.72 -5.18 -35.48
C HIS A 683 -38.24 -6.20 -34.43
N GLY A 684 -38.86 -7.37 -34.41
CA GLY A 684 -38.46 -8.44 -33.48
C GLY A 684 -37.04 -8.94 -33.75
N MET A 685 -36.78 -9.45 -34.96
CA MET A 685 -35.47 -9.86 -35.42
C MET A 685 -35.19 -9.31 -36.83
N VAL A 686 -33.94 -8.87 -37.06
CA VAL A 686 -33.50 -8.36 -38.35
C VAL A 686 -32.25 -9.09 -38.81
N ALA A 687 -32.20 -9.50 -40.05
CA ALA A 687 -31.00 -9.95 -40.76
C ALA A 687 -30.77 -9.03 -41.96
N SER A 688 -29.59 -8.43 -42.09
CA SER A 688 -29.23 -7.50 -43.16
C SER A 688 -27.81 -7.79 -43.71
N ASP A 689 -27.63 -7.55 -44.98
CA ASP A 689 -26.35 -7.62 -45.70
C ASP A 689 -25.68 -9.01 -45.62
N ASP A 690 -26.38 -10.03 -46.14
CA ASP A 690 -25.95 -11.45 -46.22
C ASP A 690 -25.84 -12.10 -44.81
N ALA A 691 -26.70 -11.66 -43.88
CA ALA A 691 -26.80 -12.21 -42.52
C ALA A 691 -27.98 -13.20 -42.38
N ARG A 692 -28.11 -13.81 -41.22
CA ARG A 692 -29.17 -14.76 -40.91
C ARG A 692 -29.82 -14.52 -39.55
N ALA A 693 -31.17 -14.58 -39.51
CA ALA A 693 -31.97 -14.58 -38.30
C ALA A 693 -32.78 -15.88 -38.17
N ILE A 694 -32.75 -16.52 -36.98
CA ILE A 694 -33.45 -17.79 -36.74
C ILE A 694 -34.24 -17.72 -35.46
N ASN A 695 -35.55 -17.88 -35.52
CA ASN A 695 -36.42 -18.11 -34.36
C ASN A 695 -36.69 -19.61 -34.24
N PHE A 696 -36.16 -20.26 -33.19
CA PHE A 696 -36.33 -21.71 -33.00
C PHE A 696 -37.69 -22.06 -32.38
N GLU A 697 -38.03 -23.35 -32.30
CA GLU A 697 -39.31 -23.87 -31.81
C GLU A 697 -39.76 -23.31 -30.45
N THR A 698 -38.85 -23.06 -29.55
CA THR A 698 -39.15 -22.46 -28.22
C THR A 698 -39.16 -20.93 -28.22
N GLY A 699 -38.75 -20.32 -29.34
CA GLY A 699 -38.60 -18.88 -29.47
C GLY A 699 -39.98 -18.19 -29.73
N THR A 700 -40.17 -17.09 -29.01
CA THR A 700 -41.36 -16.23 -29.19
C THR A 700 -40.93 -14.81 -29.55
N VAL A 701 -41.51 -14.24 -30.60
CA VAL A 701 -41.28 -12.87 -31.04
C VAL A 701 -42.62 -12.10 -31.00
N LEU A 702 -42.64 -11.04 -30.21
CA LEU A 702 -43.81 -10.20 -29.96
C LEU A 702 -43.51 -8.77 -30.40
N THR A 703 -44.23 -8.17 -31.30
CA THR A 703 -44.12 -6.76 -31.71
C THR A 703 -45.44 -6.03 -31.56
N SER A 704 -45.44 -4.83 -30.97
CA SER A 704 -46.66 -4.06 -30.79
C SER A 704 -46.70 -2.70 -31.49
N GLY A 705 -45.56 -2.21 -32.00
CA GLY A 705 -45.51 -0.94 -32.73
C GLY A 705 -46.03 -1.03 -34.16
N ASP A 706 -46.45 0.11 -34.70
CA ASP A 706 -46.81 0.21 -36.14
C ASP A 706 -45.56 -0.04 -37.00
N GLU A 707 -45.76 -0.68 -38.17
CA GLU A 707 -44.69 -1.08 -39.09
C GLU A 707 -43.64 -2.03 -38.48
N ALA A 708 -43.82 -2.52 -37.26
CA ALA A 708 -42.90 -3.38 -36.52
C ALA A 708 -43.04 -4.85 -36.97
N ILE A 709 -42.08 -5.30 -37.79
CA ILE A 709 -42.06 -6.63 -38.38
C ILE A 709 -41.57 -7.68 -37.38
N GLY A 710 -42.20 -8.84 -37.29
CA GLY A 710 -41.75 -9.94 -36.44
C GLY A 710 -40.35 -10.38 -36.78
N ILE A 711 -40.07 -10.86 -38.03
CA ILE A 711 -38.71 -11.17 -38.50
C ILE A 711 -38.52 -10.59 -39.91
N TYR A 712 -37.45 -9.79 -40.07
CA TYR A 712 -37.14 -9.09 -41.30
C TYR A 712 -35.79 -9.53 -41.93
N ALA A 713 -35.82 -10.01 -43.16
CA ALA A 713 -34.61 -10.28 -43.94
C ALA A 713 -34.47 -9.22 -45.04
N PHE A 714 -33.32 -8.55 -45.09
CA PHE A 714 -33.02 -7.45 -46.00
C PHE A 714 -31.66 -7.62 -46.67
N ASN A 715 -31.47 -7.17 -47.90
CA ASN A 715 -30.21 -7.25 -48.69
C ASN A 715 -29.54 -8.63 -48.67
N ALA A 716 -30.07 -9.54 -49.49
CA ALA A 716 -29.58 -10.90 -49.72
C ALA A 716 -29.51 -11.78 -48.44
N SER A 717 -30.26 -11.43 -47.39
CA SER A 717 -30.26 -12.11 -46.09
C SER A 717 -31.30 -13.21 -45.97
N SER A 718 -31.25 -13.99 -44.88
CA SER A 718 -32.26 -15.05 -44.66
C SER A 718 -32.87 -14.99 -43.26
N ALA A 719 -34.18 -15.25 -43.17
CA ALA A 719 -34.94 -15.34 -41.93
C ALA A 719 -35.67 -16.69 -41.87
N ASP A 720 -35.52 -17.42 -40.77
CA ASP A 720 -36.15 -18.72 -40.54
C ASP A 720 -36.96 -18.69 -39.24
N ASN A 721 -38.25 -18.99 -39.27
CA ASN A 721 -39.12 -19.12 -38.11
C ASN A 721 -39.55 -20.59 -37.92
N TYR A 722 -39.24 -21.16 -36.77
CA TYR A 722 -39.75 -22.44 -36.27
C TYR A 722 -40.61 -22.29 -35.02
N GLY A 723 -40.67 -21.06 -34.40
CA GLY A 723 -41.37 -20.74 -33.19
C GLY A 723 -42.63 -19.89 -33.44
N ILE A 724 -42.92 -19.00 -32.53
CA ILE A 724 -44.09 -18.17 -32.53
C ILE A 724 -43.74 -16.72 -32.87
N ILE A 725 -44.49 -16.11 -33.76
CA ILE A 725 -44.45 -14.67 -34.06
C ILE A 725 -45.86 -14.10 -33.89
N VAL A 726 -45.97 -13.00 -33.13
CA VAL A 726 -47.24 -12.26 -32.97
C VAL A 726 -46.96 -10.77 -33.15
N THR A 727 -47.73 -10.12 -34.06
CA THR A 727 -47.63 -8.69 -34.31
C THR A 727 -49.02 -8.00 -34.10
N TRP A 728 -49.05 -6.81 -33.48
CA TRP A 728 -50.26 -6.07 -33.19
C TRP A 728 -50.39 -4.74 -33.93
N GLY A 729 -49.30 -4.10 -34.35
CA GLY A 729 -49.32 -2.79 -34.97
C GLY A 729 -49.89 -2.77 -36.39
N SER A 730 -50.35 -1.60 -36.84
CA SER A 730 -50.73 -1.39 -38.24
C SER A 730 -49.55 -1.62 -39.16
N SER A 731 -49.74 -2.29 -40.33
CA SER A 731 -48.68 -2.67 -41.25
C SER A 731 -47.51 -3.48 -40.63
N ALA A 732 -47.70 -4.04 -39.42
CA ALA A 732 -46.75 -4.85 -38.69
C ALA A 732 -46.80 -6.30 -39.21
N HIS A 733 -45.95 -6.63 -40.20
CA HIS A 733 -45.96 -7.93 -40.83
C HIS A 733 -45.36 -9.02 -39.94
N GLY A 734 -45.82 -10.27 -40.05
CA GLY A 734 -45.19 -11.39 -39.35
C GLY A 734 -43.75 -11.63 -39.81
N MET A 735 -43.53 -11.90 -41.09
CA MET A 735 -42.20 -11.99 -41.67
C MET A 735 -42.11 -11.16 -42.96
N LYS A 736 -40.99 -10.50 -43.20
CA LYS A 736 -40.68 -9.76 -44.43
C LYS A 736 -39.36 -10.19 -45.02
N ALA A 737 -39.34 -10.36 -46.37
CA ALA A 737 -38.10 -10.53 -47.14
C ALA A 737 -38.05 -9.43 -48.21
N GLU A 738 -36.93 -8.73 -48.33
CA GLU A 738 -36.75 -7.61 -49.25
C GLU A 738 -35.33 -7.58 -49.82
N ASN A 739 -35.23 -7.15 -51.08
CA ASN A 739 -33.97 -7.05 -51.84
C ASN A 739 -33.19 -8.37 -51.89
N GLU A 740 -33.65 -9.31 -52.70
CA GLU A 740 -33.05 -10.62 -52.96
C GLU A 740 -32.96 -11.53 -51.71
N SER A 741 -33.73 -11.25 -50.68
CA SER A 741 -33.74 -11.97 -49.39
C SER A 741 -34.73 -13.14 -49.37
N THR A 742 -34.61 -14.01 -48.36
CA THR A 742 -35.48 -15.18 -48.19
C THR A 742 -36.04 -15.26 -46.76
N ALA A 743 -37.36 -15.42 -46.64
CA ALA A 743 -37.99 -15.73 -45.37
C ALA A 743 -38.75 -17.08 -45.43
N ARG A 744 -38.51 -17.95 -44.44
CA ARG A 744 -39.06 -19.29 -44.34
C ARG A 744 -39.81 -19.48 -43.02
N ASN A 745 -41.03 -19.93 -43.05
CA ASN A 745 -41.84 -20.22 -41.85
C ASN A 745 -42.13 -21.72 -41.76
N TRP A 746 -41.82 -22.30 -40.60
CA TRP A 746 -42.24 -23.65 -40.16
C TRP A 746 -43.01 -23.58 -38.83
N GLY A 747 -43.17 -22.39 -38.25
CA GLY A 747 -43.87 -22.12 -36.99
C GLY A 747 -45.16 -21.32 -37.17
N GLU A 748 -45.64 -20.74 -36.07
CA GLU A 748 -46.88 -19.95 -36.02
C GLU A 748 -46.59 -18.47 -36.31
N ILE A 749 -47.44 -17.84 -37.10
CA ILE A 749 -47.47 -16.40 -37.36
C ILE A 749 -48.87 -15.89 -37.14
N THR A 750 -49.08 -14.93 -36.22
CA THR A 750 -50.38 -14.24 -36.00
C THR A 750 -50.19 -12.73 -36.13
N THR A 751 -50.98 -12.07 -36.96
CA THR A 751 -50.99 -10.63 -37.13
C THR A 751 -52.40 -10.05 -36.83
N TYR A 752 -52.45 -9.00 -35.96
CA TYR A 752 -53.73 -8.37 -35.56
C TYR A 752 -53.94 -6.99 -36.20
N GLY A 753 -52.87 -6.29 -36.64
CA GLY A 753 -52.95 -4.94 -37.20
C GLY A 753 -53.59 -4.87 -38.59
N SER A 754 -54.20 -3.74 -38.93
CA SER A 754 -54.73 -3.48 -40.26
C SER A 754 -53.58 -3.36 -41.27
N GLY A 755 -53.71 -3.95 -42.46
CA GLY A 755 -52.68 -4.01 -43.47
C GLY A 755 -51.41 -4.81 -43.07
N ALA A 756 -51.53 -5.63 -42.00
CA ALA A 756 -50.41 -6.45 -41.47
C ALA A 756 -50.43 -7.83 -42.10
N PHE A 757 -49.51 -8.08 -43.03
CA PHE A 757 -49.43 -9.37 -43.74
C PHE A 757 -48.75 -10.44 -42.89
N GLY A 758 -49.20 -11.69 -43.03
CA GLY A 758 -48.49 -12.82 -42.42
C GLY A 758 -47.04 -12.92 -42.92
N MET A 759 -46.84 -13.01 -44.24
CA MET A 759 -45.53 -12.98 -44.89
C MET A 759 -45.54 -12.02 -46.10
N TYR A 760 -44.45 -11.25 -46.26
CA TYR A 760 -44.30 -10.28 -47.34
C TYR A 760 -42.95 -10.40 -48.09
N ALA A 761 -42.99 -10.65 -49.40
CA ALA A 761 -41.80 -10.63 -50.25
C ALA A 761 -41.81 -9.40 -51.14
N LEU A 762 -40.71 -8.67 -51.23
CA LEU A 762 -40.55 -7.44 -51.99
C LEU A 762 -39.21 -7.44 -52.74
N ASN A 763 -39.14 -6.92 -53.98
CA ASN A 763 -37.90 -6.69 -54.73
C ASN A 763 -37.06 -7.96 -54.91
N SER A 764 -37.53 -8.89 -55.76
CA SER A 764 -36.86 -10.14 -56.15
C SER A 764 -36.61 -11.12 -54.97
N SER A 765 -37.46 -11.08 -53.95
CA SER A 765 -37.30 -11.88 -52.71
C SER A 765 -38.23 -13.11 -52.68
N PHE A 766 -37.95 -14.01 -51.75
CA PHE A 766 -38.63 -15.28 -51.62
C PHE A 766 -39.25 -15.47 -50.22
N ILE A 767 -40.51 -15.91 -50.16
CA ILE A 767 -41.18 -16.34 -48.94
C ILE A 767 -41.74 -17.74 -49.05
N TYR A 768 -41.49 -18.55 -48.02
CA TYR A 768 -41.96 -19.94 -47.99
C TYR A 768 -42.66 -20.21 -46.64
N ASN A 769 -43.91 -20.73 -46.70
CA ASN A 769 -44.64 -21.25 -45.54
C ASN A 769 -44.67 -22.79 -45.67
N TYR A 770 -44.08 -23.48 -44.69
CA TYR A 770 -43.91 -24.94 -44.71
C TYR A 770 -44.69 -25.60 -43.55
N GLY A 771 -45.11 -26.84 -43.72
CA GLY A 771 -45.60 -27.70 -42.66
C GLY A 771 -47.10 -27.49 -42.33
N ASN A 772 -47.51 -27.97 -41.15
CA ASN A 772 -48.93 -27.92 -40.70
C ASN A 772 -49.25 -26.67 -39.85
N GLU A 773 -48.26 -25.82 -39.62
CA GLU A 773 -48.42 -24.62 -38.77
C GLU A 773 -49.10 -23.49 -39.57
N SER A 774 -49.78 -22.57 -38.88
CA SER A 774 -50.67 -21.58 -39.48
C SER A 774 -50.07 -20.18 -39.57
N ILE A 775 -50.36 -19.50 -40.66
CA ILE A 775 -50.39 -18.04 -40.73
C ILE A 775 -51.83 -17.60 -40.45
N GLU A 776 -52.04 -16.75 -39.47
CA GLU A 776 -53.33 -16.21 -39.11
C GLU A 776 -53.32 -14.68 -39.14
N THR A 777 -54.19 -14.03 -39.90
CA THR A 777 -54.32 -12.56 -39.96
C THR A 777 -55.70 -12.09 -39.57
N TRP A 778 -55.79 -11.06 -38.72
CA TRP A 778 -57.06 -10.58 -38.19
C TRP A 778 -57.46 -9.16 -38.64
N GLY A 779 -56.50 -8.32 -39.06
CA GLY A 779 -56.77 -6.95 -39.47
C GLY A 779 -57.37 -6.78 -40.82
N ASP A 780 -58.14 -5.69 -41.03
CA ASP A 780 -58.65 -5.37 -42.38
C ASP A 780 -57.52 -5.12 -43.39
N GLY A 781 -57.64 -5.62 -44.57
CA GLY A 781 -56.63 -5.57 -45.65
C GLY A 781 -55.35 -6.36 -45.30
N SER A 782 -55.41 -7.27 -44.33
CA SER A 782 -54.27 -8.04 -43.84
C SER A 782 -54.21 -9.40 -44.56
N HIS A 783 -53.37 -9.50 -45.58
CA HIS A 783 -53.23 -10.71 -46.39
C HIS A 783 -52.35 -11.76 -45.72
N GLY A 784 -52.57 -13.04 -45.98
CA GLY A 784 -51.76 -14.14 -45.49
C GLY A 784 -50.34 -14.08 -46.03
N MET A 785 -50.17 -14.15 -47.35
CA MET A 785 -48.86 -14.03 -48.03
C MET A 785 -48.93 -13.06 -49.20
N VAL A 786 -47.97 -12.14 -49.28
CA VAL A 786 -47.88 -11.14 -50.36
C VAL A 786 -46.56 -11.27 -51.10
N ALA A 787 -46.55 -11.27 -52.41
CA ALA A 787 -45.34 -11.20 -53.25
C ALA A 787 -45.49 -10.01 -54.22
N GLU A 788 -44.44 -9.14 -54.24
CA GLU A 788 -44.43 -7.90 -55.03
C GLU A 788 -43.07 -7.65 -55.69
N ASN A 789 -43.04 -7.00 -56.85
CA ASN A 789 -41.83 -6.63 -57.58
C ASN A 789 -40.89 -7.81 -57.84
N SER A 790 -41.29 -8.73 -58.76
CA SER A 790 -40.53 -9.89 -59.20
C SER A 790 -40.24 -10.91 -58.07
N SER A 791 -41.06 -10.96 -57.04
CA SER A 791 -40.90 -11.83 -55.87
C SER A 791 -41.74 -13.13 -55.98
N LEU A 792 -41.41 -14.14 -55.15
CA LEU A 792 -42.10 -15.44 -55.14
C LEU A 792 -42.55 -15.85 -53.75
N GLY A 793 -43.82 -16.25 -53.62
CA GLY A 793 -44.39 -16.84 -52.42
C GLY A 793 -44.81 -18.29 -52.63
N VAL A 794 -44.43 -19.20 -51.76
CA VAL A 794 -44.82 -20.62 -51.79
C VAL A 794 -45.45 -21.03 -50.46
N ASN A 795 -46.65 -21.53 -50.49
CA ASN A 795 -47.35 -22.06 -49.34
C ASN A 795 -47.58 -23.58 -49.44
N THR A 796 -47.12 -24.32 -48.43
CA THR A 796 -47.45 -25.75 -48.24
C THR A 796 -48.13 -25.98 -46.89
N GLY A 797 -48.27 -24.96 -46.06
CA GLY A 797 -48.89 -24.95 -44.75
C GLY A 797 -50.36 -24.46 -44.77
N SER A 798 -50.88 -23.96 -43.65
CA SER A 798 -52.20 -23.37 -43.49
C SER A 798 -52.14 -21.84 -43.47
N ILE A 799 -53.10 -21.16 -44.09
CA ILE A 799 -53.26 -19.71 -44.03
C ILE A 799 -54.75 -19.43 -43.66
N THR A 800 -54.99 -18.62 -42.67
CA THR A 800 -56.32 -18.13 -42.30
C THR A 800 -56.33 -16.63 -42.25
N THR A 801 -57.25 -15.97 -42.91
CA THR A 801 -57.47 -14.53 -42.90
C THR A 801 -58.86 -14.20 -42.38
N ASN A 802 -58.94 -13.35 -41.35
CA ASN A 802 -60.17 -13.02 -40.68
C ASN A 802 -60.63 -11.54 -40.84
N GLY A 803 -59.82 -10.68 -41.51
CA GLY A 803 -60.14 -9.26 -41.72
C GLY A 803 -60.97 -9.02 -43.00
N ASP A 804 -61.63 -7.87 -43.07
CA ASP A 804 -62.29 -7.41 -44.31
C ASP A 804 -61.24 -7.08 -45.36
N ASP A 805 -61.58 -7.37 -46.67
CA ASP A 805 -60.65 -7.18 -47.79
C ASP A 805 -59.30 -7.94 -47.66
N ALA A 806 -59.26 -9.01 -46.89
CA ALA A 806 -58.06 -9.85 -46.69
C ALA A 806 -58.01 -11.04 -47.65
N PHE A 807 -56.85 -11.25 -48.31
CA PHE A 807 -56.62 -12.38 -49.18
C PHE A 807 -55.64 -13.38 -48.57
N GLY A 808 -55.90 -14.66 -48.70
CA GLY A 808 -54.95 -15.71 -48.27
C GLY A 808 -53.56 -15.54 -48.91
N MET A 809 -53.58 -15.37 -50.27
CA MET A 809 -52.32 -15.09 -51.00
C MET A 809 -52.52 -14.01 -52.05
N TYR A 810 -51.59 -13.09 -52.27
CA TYR A 810 -51.67 -11.96 -53.16
C TYR A 810 -50.35 -11.68 -53.92
N ALA A 811 -50.44 -11.55 -55.28
CA ALA A 811 -49.25 -11.27 -56.11
C ALA A 811 -49.42 -9.97 -56.87
N LEU A 812 -48.37 -9.12 -56.88
CA LEU A 812 -48.34 -7.82 -57.53
C LEU A 812 -47.04 -7.71 -58.37
N VAL A 813 -47.11 -6.98 -59.51
CA VAL A 813 -45.96 -6.56 -60.34
C VAL A 813 -44.98 -7.69 -60.58
N ASP A 814 -45.18 -8.46 -61.65
CA ASP A 814 -44.36 -9.54 -62.14
C ASP A 814 -44.00 -10.65 -61.11
N SER A 815 -44.83 -10.80 -60.08
CA SER A 815 -44.63 -11.74 -58.99
C SER A 815 -45.51 -12.96 -59.04
N GLY A 816 -45.17 -14.03 -58.35
CA GLY A 816 -45.90 -15.27 -58.27
C GLY A 816 -46.19 -15.76 -56.85
N VAL A 817 -47.37 -16.36 -56.68
CA VAL A 817 -47.71 -17.09 -55.44
C VAL A 817 -48.24 -18.48 -55.83
N PHE A 818 -47.75 -19.51 -55.10
CA PHE A 818 -48.11 -20.90 -55.31
C PHE A 818 -48.52 -21.56 -54.01
N SER A 819 -49.67 -22.26 -54.00
CA SER A 819 -50.11 -22.99 -52.80
C SER A 819 -50.42 -24.45 -53.16
N SER A 820 -49.97 -25.36 -52.30
CA SER A 820 -50.41 -26.75 -52.21
C SER A 820 -50.95 -27.06 -50.78
N GLY A 821 -50.97 -26.04 -49.88
CA GLY A 821 -51.52 -26.09 -48.53
C GLY A 821 -52.97 -25.52 -48.45
N GLU A 822 -53.54 -25.48 -47.26
CA GLU A 822 -54.86 -24.92 -46.96
C GLU A 822 -54.81 -23.38 -47.00
N ILE A 823 -55.90 -22.76 -47.56
CA ILE A 823 -56.08 -21.29 -47.56
C ILE A 823 -57.47 -20.96 -47.07
#